data_37c325c11a68d973a1d455ba51a645dd
#
_entry.id   37c325c11a68d973a1d455ba51a645dd
#
_cell.length_a   1.000
_cell.length_b   1.000
_cell.length_c   1.000
_cell.angle_alpha   90.00
_cell.angle_beta   90.00
_cell.angle_gamma   90.00
#
_symmetry.space_group_name_H-M   'P 1'
#
loop_
_entity.id
_entity.type
_entity.pdbx_description
1 polymer ?
#
loop_
_entity_poly.entity_id
_entity_poly.type
_entity_poly.pdbx_seq_one_letter_code
_entity_poly.pdbx_strand_id
1 'polypeptide(L)'
;MNKKITALICAAAMLLVSGCSEQNGSNDSSVQTESSADSVDSVSKAETSDKPDNETIIDSLNNGIIIDEVSGNVYKNESNANPISPNIFCADPTAVEYNGRLYVYGTNDQQQSEEGTKNDYAHIKSLVVFSTDDMVNWIYHGRIEVGESAPWIYNSWAPSIVSRVEDDGLTHFYLYFSNSGNGVGVITSTDPVGPWTDPLGEPLVYQNMPGLENCPAPFDPGVCIDENGVGWLSFGGGTPADGNTMHSKIPKIAKLGKDMLSFDSEFVSIDAPYFFEASELNYIDGVYYYTYCTDWQDHKTGWKEYEGVDVPPACSMAYMTTKTPLDADSWECRGPYFYNAGENADGASGLRWANNHTHFIEYKGVNYIIHHTLLLEELMGGKAGFRSMMADYLPMDKATGDIPITAASKKGVAQIKLVDPYTYNSGALMFTSADIGYDKVTDPAAKSTADGAWIYVRGADFGYGASEFIAEVKGKGRIEVRLDDISSETAAFVEFDCADYTKIRSDGFAQFDGRNHNVYFVFSGSDIELKSWKFSKGDEQLRPEESIASTDIPYKTLVFSGQTEPGPSPSAMLDVPKNGDYSIKSSSFDKDSAIVNLGFINTDTDAKYKVLVRSLTLATENGEVEIPVNKELNPASSTENGLENGWGGSEVGSLIYGTEECGIFAVKTDIEWINYRLALKINGEETPFTSITYNVTVSGLELDG
;
A
#
# COMPACT_ATOMS: atom_id res chain seq x y z
N MET A 1 22.16 -25.95 -34.57
CA MET A 1 22.59 -26.87 -33.54
C MET A 1 22.78 -26.14 -32.22
N ASN A 2 22.82 -24.79 -32.19
CA ASN A 2 23.09 -23.97 -31.02
C ASN A 2 21.84 -23.53 -30.21
N LYS A 3 20.64 -23.60 -30.77
CA LYS A 3 19.41 -23.18 -30.07
C LYS A 3 18.95 -24.08 -28.92
N LYS A 4 19.35 -25.36 -28.92
CA LYS A 4 19.00 -26.29 -27.84
C LYS A 4 19.94 -26.23 -26.63
N ILE A 5 21.16 -25.72 -26.79
CA ILE A 5 22.15 -25.63 -25.72
C ILE A 5 21.89 -24.40 -24.86
N THR A 6 21.45 -23.28 -25.46
CA THR A 6 21.13 -22.03 -24.74
C THR A 6 19.89 -22.18 -23.82
N ALA A 7 18.86 -22.89 -24.31
CA ALA A 7 17.69 -23.19 -23.48
C ALA A 7 18.03 -24.09 -22.25
N LEU A 8 19.06 -24.92 -22.36
CA LEU A 8 19.47 -25.80 -21.27
C LEU A 8 20.25 -25.07 -20.15
N ILE A 9 20.96 -24.00 -20.51
CA ILE A 9 21.73 -23.19 -19.54
C ILE A 9 20.77 -22.28 -18.76
N CYS A 10 19.76 -21.69 -19.39
CA CYS A 10 18.73 -20.91 -18.69
C CYS A 10 17.87 -21.79 -17.77
N ALA A 11 17.53 -23.00 -18.19
CA ALA A 11 16.82 -23.96 -17.36
C ALA A 11 17.63 -24.44 -16.16
N ALA A 12 18.98 -24.51 -16.28
CA ALA A 12 19.85 -24.90 -15.17
C ALA A 12 19.98 -23.79 -14.12
N ALA A 13 19.98 -22.51 -14.52
CA ALA A 13 19.96 -21.40 -13.57
C ALA A 13 18.61 -21.31 -12.82
N MET A 14 17.49 -21.61 -13.48
CA MET A 14 16.17 -21.66 -12.87
C MET A 14 15.96 -22.87 -11.95
N LEU A 15 16.58 -24.02 -12.25
CA LEU A 15 16.52 -25.22 -11.41
C LEU A 15 17.27 -25.05 -10.07
N LEU A 16 18.23 -24.13 -9.98
CA LEU A 16 18.92 -23.82 -8.72
C LEU A 16 18.03 -22.98 -7.77
N VAL A 17 17.09 -22.19 -8.31
CA VAL A 17 16.13 -21.40 -7.50
C VAL A 17 14.99 -22.27 -6.96
N SER A 18 14.58 -23.31 -7.68
CA SER A 18 13.52 -24.23 -7.21
C SER A 18 14.00 -25.33 -6.26
N GLY A 19 15.31 -25.43 -6.00
CA GLY A 19 15.89 -26.47 -5.15
C GLY A 19 15.92 -26.20 -3.65
N CYS A 20 15.60 -24.98 -3.20
CA CYS A 20 15.70 -24.59 -1.79
C CYS A 20 14.41 -24.73 -0.97
N SER A 21 13.32 -25.24 -1.53
CA SER A 21 12.06 -25.38 -0.78
C SER A 21 11.85 -26.72 -0.08
N GLU A 22 12.83 -27.64 -0.09
CA GLU A 22 12.72 -28.93 0.60
C GLU A 22 13.94 -29.21 1.50
N GLN A 23 14.02 -28.52 2.63
CA GLN A 23 14.68 -29.05 3.82
C GLN A 23 13.93 -28.61 5.08
N ASN A 24 12.90 -29.35 5.45
CA ASN A 24 12.55 -29.50 6.85
C ASN A 24 12.21 -30.97 7.14
N GLY A 25 12.98 -31.48 8.08
CA GLY A 25 13.12 -32.87 8.38
C GLY A 25 11.86 -33.59 8.83
N SER A 26 11.75 -34.76 8.31
CA SER A 26 10.90 -35.82 8.81
C SER A 26 11.32 -36.24 10.22
N ASN A 27 10.40 -36.23 11.16
CA ASN A 27 10.40 -37.17 12.27
C ASN A 27 9.13 -37.99 12.25
N ASP A 28 9.30 -39.19 11.84
CA ASP A 28 8.35 -40.27 11.84
C ASP A 28 8.11 -40.73 13.28
N SER A 29 6.88 -40.81 13.73
CA SER A 29 6.48 -41.79 14.75
C SER A 29 5.04 -42.23 14.50
N SER A 30 4.99 -43.43 13.96
CA SER A 30 3.81 -44.26 13.82
C SER A 30 3.17 -44.61 15.17
N VAL A 31 1.87 -44.42 15.31
CA VAL A 31 1.05 -45.26 16.16
C VAL A 31 -0.26 -45.59 15.43
N GLN A 32 -0.40 -46.87 15.10
CA GLN A 32 -1.66 -47.48 14.73
C GLN A 32 -2.53 -47.66 16.00
N THR A 33 -3.81 -47.39 15.89
CA THR A 33 -4.81 -48.26 16.55
C THR A 33 -6.17 -48.17 15.86
N GLU A 34 -6.69 -49.31 15.78
CA GLU A 34 -7.82 -49.94 15.13
C GLU A 34 -9.23 -49.33 15.36
N SER A 35 -10.03 -49.70 14.39
CA SER A 35 -11.48 -49.66 14.21
C SER A 35 -12.35 -50.03 15.39
N SER A 36 -13.52 -49.42 15.49
CA SER A 36 -14.78 -50.16 15.68
C SER A 36 -15.94 -49.35 15.09
N ALA A 37 -16.71 -50.04 14.27
CA ALA A 37 -18.00 -49.62 13.74
C ALA A 37 -19.08 -49.83 14.79
N ASP A 38 -20.05 -48.93 14.82
CA ASP A 38 -21.43 -49.31 15.11
C ASP A 38 -22.41 -48.38 14.40
N SER A 39 -23.34 -49.03 13.74
CA SER A 39 -24.46 -48.54 12.97
C SER A 39 -25.61 -48.10 13.84
N VAL A 40 -26.25 -46.96 13.54
CA VAL A 40 -27.70 -46.81 13.78
C VAL A 40 -28.33 -45.98 12.66
N ASP A 41 -29.28 -46.55 11.99
CA ASP A 41 -30.22 -45.97 11.04
C ASP A 41 -31.00 -44.79 11.62
N SER A 42 -31.12 -43.70 10.89
CA SER A 42 -32.33 -42.89 10.90
C SER A 42 -32.52 -42.17 9.58
N VAL A 43 -33.60 -42.53 8.93
CA VAL A 43 -34.20 -41.92 7.77
C VAL A 43 -34.53 -40.47 8.05
N SER A 44 -33.97 -39.52 7.30
CA SER A 44 -34.53 -38.18 7.19
C SER A 44 -34.75 -37.81 5.73
N LYS A 45 -35.94 -37.35 5.48
CA LYS A 45 -36.51 -36.91 4.23
C LYS A 45 -35.60 -35.95 3.49
N ALA A 46 -35.47 -36.16 2.18
CA ALA A 46 -35.02 -35.15 1.23
C ALA A 46 -36.03 -33.99 1.24
N GLU A 47 -35.62 -32.84 1.71
CA GLU A 47 -36.31 -31.59 1.43
C GLU A 47 -35.89 -31.16 0.02
N THR A 48 -36.90 -31.07 -0.83
CA THR A 48 -36.79 -30.44 -2.14
C THR A 48 -36.51 -28.96 -1.92
N SER A 49 -35.38 -28.47 -2.40
CA SER A 49 -35.13 -27.04 -2.47
C SER A 49 -36.11 -26.45 -3.49
N ASP A 50 -37.19 -25.87 -3.02
CA ASP A 50 -38.01 -24.97 -3.82
C ASP A 50 -37.16 -23.76 -4.20
N LYS A 51 -36.95 -23.54 -5.47
CA LYS A 51 -36.41 -22.25 -5.96
C LYS A 51 -37.42 -21.18 -5.57
N PRO A 52 -36.98 -20.07 -4.96
CA PRO A 52 -37.86 -18.96 -4.66
C PRO A 52 -38.56 -18.50 -5.95
N ASP A 53 -39.82 -18.21 -5.87
CA ASP A 53 -40.60 -17.66 -7.00
C ASP A 53 -40.20 -16.20 -7.23
N ASN A 54 -40.57 -15.63 -8.39
CA ASN A 54 -40.20 -14.27 -8.77
C ASN A 54 -40.74 -13.20 -7.80
N GLU A 55 -41.85 -13.43 -7.09
CA GLU A 55 -42.38 -12.51 -6.09
C GLU A 55 -41.48 -12.46 -4.86
N THR A 56 -40.98 -13.60 -4.38
CA THR A 56 -40.06 -13.68 -3.25
C THR A 56 -38.70 -12.99 -3.57
N ILE A 57 -38.26 -13.09 -4.82
CA ILE A 57 -37.05 -12.38 -5.30
C ILE A 57 -37.27 -10.86 -5.31
N ILE A 58 -38.43 -10.40 -5.80
CA ILE A 58 -38.78 -8.96 -5.84
C ILE A 58 -38.92 -8.40 -4.44
N ASP A 59 -39.53 -9.13 -3.50
CA ASP A 59 -39.66 -8.69 -2.12
C ASP A 59 -38.32 -8.67 -1.38
N SER A 60 -37.39 -9.59 -1.67
CA SER A 60 -36.03 -9.55 -1.13
C SER A 60 -35.22 -8.36 -1.69
N LEU A 61 -35.40 -8.00 -2.96
CA LEU A 61 -34.77 -6.83 -3.59
C LEU A 61 -35.31 -5.53 -2.99
N ASN A 62 -36.58 -5.46 -2.60
CA ASN A 62 -37.18 -4.29 -1.97
C ASN A 62 -36.80 -4.08 -0.51
N ASN A 63 -36.36 -5.15 0.18
CA ASN A 63 -35.97 -5.11 1.60
C ASN A 63 -34.45 -4.93 1.84
N GLY A 64 -33.66 -4.78 0.78
CA GLY A 64 -32.19 -4.73 0.85
C GLY A 64 -31.54 -6.10 1.00
N ILE A 65 -30.23 -6.16 0.80
CA ILE A 65 -29.46 -7.39 1.02
C ILE A 65 -29.19 -7.52 2.51
N ILE A 66 -29.67 -8.59 3.13
CA ILE A 66 -29.31 -8.90 4.52
C ILE A 66 -28.00 -9.67 4.49
N ILE A 67 -26.93 -9.04 4.97
CA ILE A 67 -25.64 -9.69 5.15
C ILE A 67 -25.48 -9.97 6.63
N ASP A 68 -25.80 -11.19 7.07
CA ASP A 68 -25.64 -11.63 8.46
C ASP A 68 -24.18 -11.95 8.80
N GLU A 69 -23.36 -12.29 7.78
CA GLU A 69 -21.92 -12.51 7.86
C GLU A 69 -21.27 -11.93 6.62
N VAL A 70 -19.99 -11.57 6.70
CA VAL A 70 -19.21 -11.12 5.53
C VAL A 70 -19.23 -12.26 4.50
N SER A 71 -19.97 -12.06 3.39
CA SER A 71 -20.03 -13.03 2.31
C SER A 71 -18.78 -12.95 1.44
N GLY A 72 -18.36 -14.10 0.90
CA GLY A 72 -17.28 -14.23 -0.04
C GLY A 72 -15.88 -14.37 0.58
N ASN A 73 -14.89 -14.56 -0.28
CA ASN A 73 -13.49 -14.74 0.09
C ASN A 73 -12.81 -13.38 0.26
N VAL A 74 -12.62 -12.94 1.49
CA VAL A 74 -11.91 -11.71 1.84
C VAL A 74 -10.47 -12.05 2.16
N TYR A 75 -9.55 -11.61 1.33
CA TYR A 75 -8.13 -11.90 1.51
C TYR A 75 -7.35 -10.75 2.14
N LYS A 76 -7.81 -9.51 2.02
CA LYS A 76 -7.17 -8.33 2.60
C LYS A 76 -7.99 -7.80 3.77
N ASN A 77 -7.35 -7.73 4.93
CA ASN A 77 -7.98 -7.20 6.15
C ASN A 77 -8.09 -5.66 6.06
N GLU A 78 -9.19 -5.10 6.53
CA GLU A 78 -9.45 -3.65 6.54
C GLU A 78 -8.41 -2.83 7.33
N SER A 79 -7.73 -3.44 8.31
CA SER A 79 -6.66 -2.77 9.08
C SER A 79 -5.31 -2.76 8.37
N ASN A 80 -5.14 -3.50 7.27
CA ASN A 80 -3.86 -3.69 6.58
C ASN A 80 -3.92 -3.10 5.17
N ALA A 81 -3.09 -2.09 4.86
CA ALA A 81 -3.01 -1.52 3.51
C ALA A 81 -2.37 -2.50 2.50
N ASN A 82 -1.53 -3.42 2.97
CA ASN A 82 -0.92 -4.47 2.15
C ASN A 82 -1.75 -5.77 2.13
N PRO A 83 -1.74 -6.52 1.01
CA PRO A 83 -1.09 -6.20 -0.27
C PRO A 83 -1.85 -5.07 -1.01
N ILE A 84 -1.20 -4.45 -2.03
CA ILE A 84 -1.82 -3.39 -2.86
C ILE A 84 -3.14 -3.88 -3.46
N SER A 85 -3.11 -5.01 -4.15
CA SER A 85 -4.31 -5.63 -4.71
C SER A 85 -4.86 -6.73 -3.80
N PRO A 86 -6.19 -6.79 -3.59
CA PRO A 86 -6.80 -7.86 -2.82
C PRO A 86 -6.95 -9.20 -3.59
N ASN A 87 -6.73 -9.22 -4.92
CA ASN A 87 -7.08 -10.35 -5.76
C ASN A 87 -6.25 -10.51 -7.05
N ILE A 88 -5.17 -9.76 -7.23
CA ILE A 88 -4.27 -9.87 -8.41
C ILE A 88 -2.85 -10.15 -7.95
N PHE A 89 -2.27 -11.23 -8.43
CA PHE A 89 -0.86 -11.56 -8.24
C PHE A 89 0.03 -10.74 -9.15
N CYS A 90 1.01 -10.06 -8.58
CA CYS A 90 2.00 -9.26 -9.32
C CYS A 90 3.29 -9.09 -8.52
N ALA A 91 4.38 -8.82 -9.22
CA ALA A 91 5.71 -8.79 -8.63
C ALA A 91 6.63 -7.78 -9.32
N ASP A 92 7.88 -7.68 -8.83
CA ASP A 92 8.97 -6.93 -9.45
C ASP A 92 8.52 -5.51 -9.81
N PRO A 93 8.19 -4.68 -8.80
CA PRO A 93 7.52 -3.41 -9.02
C PRO A 93 8.45 -2.34 -9.60
N THR A 94 7.85 -1.44 -10.38
CA THR A 94 8.39 -0.13 -10.73
C THR A 94 7.28 0.90 -10.70
N ALA A 95 7.60 2.19 -10.58
CA ALA A 95 6.59 3.22 -10.44
C ALA A 95 6.97 4.54 -11.11
N VAL A 96 5.95 5.32 -11.47
CA VAL A 96 6.12 6.69 -11.97
C VAL A 96 4.97 7.58 -11.49
N GLU A 97 5.27 8.80 -11.09
CA GLU A 97 4.25 9.82 -10.86
C GLU A 97 3.91 10.52 -12.19
N TYR A 98 2.61 10.66 -12.47
CA TYR A 98 2.14 11.44 -13.60
C TYR A 98 0.83 12.16 -13.25
N ASN A 99 0.82 13.48 -13.49
CA ASN A 99 -0.32 14.36 -13.19
C ASN A 99 -0.84 14.23 -11.74
N GLY A 100 0.08 14.02 -10.79
CA GLY A 100 -0.23 13.92 -9.38
C GLY A 100 -0.81 12.58 -8.91
N ARG A 101 -0.79 11.57 -9.79
CA ARG A 101 -1.20 10.18 -9.52
C ARG A 101 0.02 9.25 -9.62
N LEU A 102 0.12 8.32 -8.70
CA LEU A 102 1.15 7.28 -8.75
C LEU A 102 0.66 6.10 -9.59
N TYR A 103 1.47 5.69 -10.57
CA TYR A 103 1.27 4.49 -11.36
C TYR A 103 2.33 3.47 -11.01
N VAL A 104 1.91 2.23 -10.76
CA VAL A 104 2.80 1.13 -10.37
C VAL A 104 2.61 -0.02 -11.36
N TYR A 105 3.72 -0.56 -11.84
CA TYR A 105 3.76 -1.64 -12.81
C TYR A 105 4.47 -2.85 -12.21
N GLY A 106 4.17 -4.03 -12.72
CA GLY A 106 4.87 -5.24 -12.27
C GLY A 106 4.69 -6.42 -13.18
N THR A 107 5.50 -7.43 -12.94
CA THR A 107 5.40 -8.75 -13.56
C THR A 107 4.04 -9.37 -13.25
N ASN A 108 3.35 -9.86 -14.28
CA ASN A 108 1.99 -10.37 -14.14
C ASN A 108 1.95 -11.85 -13.72
N ASP A 109 2.23 -12.13 -12.45
CA ASP A 109 2.12 -13.50 -11.90
C ASP A 109 0.70 -14.05 -12.02
N GLN A 110 -0.33 -13.19 -12.08
CA GLN A 110 -1.72 -13.58 -12.27
C GLN A 110 -1.93 -14.32 -13.59
N GLN A 111 -1.17 -13.98 -14.65
CA GLN A 111 -1.27 -14.67 -15.94
C GLN A 111 -0.95 -16.16 -15.81
N GLN A 112 0.10 -16.51 -15.07
CA GLN A 112 0.47 -17.91 -14.84
C GLN A 112 -0.43 -18.58 -13.80
N SER A 113 -0.93 -17.86 -12.80
CA SER A 113 -1.90 -18.38 -11.83
C SER A 113 -3.18 -18.85 -12.50
N GLU A 114 -3.64 -18.17 -13.53
CA GLU A 114 -4.83 -18.54 -14.31
C GLU A 114 -4.65 -19.84 -15.12
N GLU A 115 -3.42 -20.25 -15.37
CA GLU A 115 -3.11 -21.55 -16.00
C GLU A 115 -3.18 -22.72 -15.01
N GLY A 116 -3.31 -22.44 -13.69
CA GLY A 116 -3.41 -23.44 -12.64
C GLY A 116 -2.12 -24.22 -12.36
N THR A 117 -0.96 -23.66 -12.71
CA THR A 117 0.37 -24.25 -12.50
C THR A 117 1.11 -23.54 -11.36
N LYS A 118 2.25 -24.09 -10.93
CA LYS A 118 3.19 -23.36 -10.06
C LYS A 118 3.80 -22.19 -10.81
N ASN A 119 4.19 -21.16 -10.08
CA ASN A 119 4.91 -20.02 -10.65
C ASN A 119 6.36 -20.44 -11.01
N ASP A 120 6.59 -20.77 -12.26
CA ASP A 120 7.90 -21.03 -12.85
C ASP A 120 8.35 -19.92 -13.81
N TYR A 121 7.56 -18.84 -13.86
CA TYR A 121 7.77 -17.63 -14.67
C TYR A 121 7.81 -17.86 -16.19
N ALA A 122 7.57 -19.09 -16.67
CA ALA A 122 7.82 -19.50 -18.06
C ALA A 122 6.82 -18.91 -19.06
N HIS A 123 5.64 -18.49 -18.61
CA HIS A 123 4.53 -18.11 -19.49
C HIS A 123 4.09 -16.66 -19.34
N ILE A 124 4.79 -15.86 -18.56
CA ILE A 124 4.43 -14.47 -18.32
C ILE A 124 4.89 -13.59 -19.48
N LYS A 125 3.94 -13.07 -20.26
CA LYS A 125 4.17 -12.19 -21.42
C LYS A 125 3.44 -10.86 -21.33
N SER A 126 2.91 -10.55 -20.17
CA SER A 126 2.21 -9.32 -19.88
C SER A 126 2.68 -8.72 -18.57
N LEU A 127 2.44 -7.43 -18.39
CA LEU A 127 2.65 -6.69 -17.15
C LEU A 127 1.29 -6.24 -16.61
N VAL A 128 1.23 -5.89 -15.34
CA VAL A 128 0.05 -5.30 -14.72
C VAL A 128 0.27 -3.84 -14.39
N VAL A 129 -0.81 -3.06 -14.35
CA VAL A 129 -0.78 -1.63 -14.00
C VAL A 129 -1.80 -1.34 -12.92
N PHE A 130 -1.34 -0.68 -11.87
CA PHE A 130 -2.18 -0.12 -10.82
C PHE A 130 -1.93 1.38 -10.71
N SER A 131 -2.90 2.13 -10.19
CA SER A 131 -2.66 3.51 -9.82
C SER A 131 -3.39 3.91 -8.55
N THR A 132 -2.87 4.92 -7.88
CA THR A 132 -3.48 5.48 -6.68
C THR A 132 -3.28 6.99 -6.58
N ASP A 133 -4.21 7.68 -5.94
CA ASP A 133 -4.05 9.07 -5.50
C ASP A 133 -3.76 9.17 -3.99
N ASP A 134 -3.97 8.07 -3.25
CA ASP A 134 -4.05 8.10 -1.80
C ASP A 134 -3.24 6.99 -1.09
N MET A 135 -2.55 6.15 -1.86
CA MET A 135 -1.68 5.04 -1.41
C MET A 135 -2.39 3.83 -0.79
N VAL A 136 -3.72 3.85 -0.60
CA VAL A 136 -4.46 2.74 0.01
C VAL A 136 -5.61 2.21 -0.84
N ASN A 137 -6.30 3.09 -1.57
CA ASN A 137 -7.26 2.69 -2.58
C ASN A 137 -6.55 2.64 -3.94
N TRP A 138 -6.64 1.51 -4.60
CA TRP A 138 -5.94 1.26 -5.85
C TRP A 138 -6.92 1.00 -6.99
N ILE A 139 -6.61 1.51 -8.17
CA ILE A 139 -7.29 1.18 -9.41
C ILE A 139 -6.44 0.16 -10.15
N TYR A 140 -6.98 -1.00 -10.44
CA TYR A 140 -6.40 -1.93 -11.38
C TYR A 140 -6.77 -1.51 -12.80
N HIS A 141 -5.77 -1.22 -13.64
CA HIS A 141 -5.97 -0.79 -15.04
C HIS A 141 -5.91 -1.94 -16.04
N GLY A 142 -5.74 -3.17 -15.56
CA GLY A 142 -5.63 -4.33 -16.43
C GLY A 142 -4.18 -4.66 -16.79
N ARG A 143 -4.00 -5.22 -17.98
CA ARG A 143 -2.74 -5.79 -18.45
C ARG A 143 -2.17 -4.97 -19.60
N ILE A 144 -0.85 -4.87 -19.62
CA ILE A 144 -0.08 -4.51 -20.80
C ILE A 144 0.31 -5.82 -21.47
N GLU A 145 -0.31 -6.12 -22.59
CA GLU A 145 -0.03 -7.34 -23.38
C GLU A 145 1.26 -7.15 -24.20
N VAL A 146 2.40 -7.21 -23.49
CA VAL A 146 3.73 -6.98 -24.09
C VAL A 146 3.99 -7.96 -25.23
N GLY A 147 3.56 -9.20 -25.10
CA GLY A 147 3.69 -10.23 -26.15
C GLY A 147 2.93 -9.93 -27.44
N GLU A 148 1.88 -9.09 -27.39
CA GLU A 148 1.17 -8.60 -28.58
C GLU A 148 1.92 -7.44 -29.23
N SER A 149 2.44 -6.49 -28.43
CA SER A 149 3.20 -5.34 -28.93
C SER A 149 4.60 -5.74 -29.43
N ALA A 150 5.24 -6.70 -28.75
CA ALA A 150 6.59 -7.19 -29.04
C ALA A 150 6.59 -8.72 -29.25
N PRO A 151 6.13 -9.25 -30.39
CA PRO A 151 5.94 -10.69 -30.62
C PRO A 151 7.23 -11.54 -30.59
N TRP A 152 8.38 -10.91 -30.59
CA TRP A 152 9.71 -11.53 -30.53
C TRP A 152 10.12 -12.00 -29.13
N ILE A 153 9.38 -11.60 -28.07
CA ILE A 153 9.74 -11.90 -26.69
C ILE A 153 9.47 -13.34 -26.28
N TYR A 154 10.24 -13.82 -25.33
CA TYR A 154 9.94 -15.06 -24.62
C TYR A 154 9.02 -14.79 -23.43
N ASN A 155 9.37 -13.81 -22.61
CA ASN A 155 8.62 -13.37 -21.44
C ASN A 155 8.73 -11.84 -21.28
N SER A 156 7.92 -11.26 -20.37
CA SER A 156 8.07 -9.90 -19.91
C SER A 156 8.07 -9.90 -18.38
N TRP A 157 9.26 -9.75 -17.79
CA TRP A 157 9.45 -9.72 -16.35
C TRP A 157 10.06 -8.39 -15.92
N ALA A 158 10.02 -8.13 -14.61
CA ALA A 158 10.75 -7.08 -13.92
C ALA A 158 10.83 -5.78 -14.74
N PRO A 159 9.71 -5.04 -14.86
CA PRO A 159 9.70 -3.79 -15.58
C PRO A 159 10.45 -2.70 -14.81
N SER A 160 11.00 -1.71 -15.54
CA SER A 160 11.45 -0.43 -14.99
C SER A 160 10.98 0.71 -15.88
N ILE A 161 10.38 1.75 -15.32
CA ILE A 161 9.71 2.82 -16.05
C ILE A 161 10.27 4.21 -15.71
N VAL A 162 10.35 5.04 -16.74
CA VAL A 162 10.54 6.48 -16.60
C VAL A 162 9.64 7.23 -17.56
N SER A 163 9.41 8.50 -17.28
CA SER A 163 8.72 9.41 -18.20
C SER A 163 9.50 10.69 -18.40
N ARG A 164 9.34 11.28 -19.57
CA ARG A 164 9.98 12.54 -19.94
C ARG A 164 9.13 13.31 -20.94
N VAL A 165 9.11 14.65 -20.82
CA VAL A 165 8.53 15.50 -21.84
C VAL A 165 9.50 15.58 -23.02
N GLU A 166 9.04 15.21 -24.22
CA GLU A 166 9.84 15.19 -25.44
C GLU A 166 9.68 16.48 -26.26
N ASP A 167 10.42 16.57 -27.37
CA ASP A 167 10.44 17.75 -28.26
C ASP A 167 9.06 18.06 -28.90
N ASP A 168 8.14 17.11 -28.92
CA ASP A 168 6.74 17.26 -29.37
C ASP A 168 5.81 17.89 -28.30
N GLY A 169 6.33 18.11 -27.09
CA GLY A 169 5.61 18.67 -25.96
C GLY A 169 4.73 17.67 -25.22
N LEU A 170 4.73 16.39 -25.59
CA LEU A 170 4.02 15.32 -24.90
C LEU A 170 4.93 14.64 -23.88
N THR A 171 4.33 14.10 -22.83
CA THR A 171 5.05 13.18 -21.94
C THR A 171 5.09 11.81 -22.61
N HIS A 172 6.31 11.29 -22.77
CA HIS A 172 6.54 9.93 -23.25
C HIS A 172 6.95 9.06 -22.07
N PHE A 173 6.40 7.84 -22.03
CA PHE A 173 6.73 6.78 -21.09
C PHE A 173 7.58 5.74 -21.77
N TYR A 174 8.67 5.35 -21.13
CA TYR A 174 9.59 4.30 -21.56
C TYR A 174 9.58 3.20 -20.53
N LEU A 175 9.02 2.04 -20.90
CA LEU A 175 8.89 0.88 -20.02
C LEU A 175 9.83 -0.21 -20.50
N TYR A 176 10.94 -0.36 -19.80
CA TYR A 176 11.91 -1.42 -20.06
C TYR A 176 11.46 -2.68 -19.33
N PHE A 177 11.77 -3.86 -19.88
CA PHE A 177 11.37 -5.13 -19.29
C PHE A 177 12.38 -6.23 -19.62
N SER A 178 12.46 -7.23 -18.79
CA SER A 178 13.30 -8.42 -19.00
C SER A 178 12.65 -9.37 -19.99
N ASN A 179 13.37 -9.71 -21.09
CA ASN A 179 13.00 -10.81 -21.97
C ASN A 179 13.57 -12.13 -21.44
N SER A 180 13.08 -12.65 -20.32
CA SER A 180 13.76 -13.67 -19.51
C SER A 180 15.21 -13.24 -19.20
N GLY A 181 16.13 -14.19 -19.00
CA GLY A 181 17.57 -13.89 -18.89
C GLY A 181 18.26 -13.57 -20.23
N ASN A 182 17.54 -13.29 -21.32
CA ASN A 182 18.10 -13.17 -22.66
C ASN A 182 18.30 -11.74 -23.15
N GLY A 183 17.84 -10.77 -22.39
CA GLY A 183 17.98 -9.35 -22.76
C GLY A 183 16.90 -8.46 -22.18
N VAL A 184 16.96 -7.19 -22.59
CA VAL A 184 16.02 -6.14 -22.19
C VAL A 184 15.29 -5.62 -23.43
N GLY A 185 13.97 -5.57 -23.38
CA GLY A 185 13.13 -4.86 -24.34
C GLY A 185 12.66 -3.52 -23.80
N VAL A 186 12.11 -2.68 -24.68
CA VAL A 186 11.49 -1.40 -24.30
C VAL A 186 10.22 -1.20 -25.11
N ILE A 187 9.15 -0.79 -24.46
CA ILE A 187 7.91 -0.33 -25.08
C ILE A 187 7.62 1.11 -24.66
N THR A 188 6.91 1.84 -25.49
CA THR A 188 6.66 3.25 -25.30
C THR A 188 5.18 3.59 -25.43
N SER A 189 4.77 4.66 -24.72
CA SER A 189 3.43 5.22 -24.81
C SER A 189 3.47 6.72 -24.48
N THR A 190 2.39 7.45 -24.81
CA THR A 190 2.14 8.82 -24.31
C THR A 190 1.10 8.87 -23.22
N ASP A 191 0.60 7.71 -22.77
CA ASP A 191 -0.32 7.56 -21.66
C ASP A 191 0.21 6.47 -20.72
N PRO A 192 0.18 6.64 -19.39
CA PRO A 192 0.73 5.67 -18.44
C PRO A 192 0.06 4.30 -18.47
N VAL A 193 -1.16 4.20 -18.98
CA VAL A 193 -1.88 2.91 -19.14
C VAL A 193 -1.88 2.39 -20.57
N GLY A 194 -1.25 3.11 -21.51
CA GLY A 194 -1.16 2.73 -22.92
C GLY A 194 -2.15 3.47 -23.83
N PRO A 195 -2.25 3.10 -25.11
CA PRO A 195 -1.67 1.91 -25.73
C PRO A 195 -0.16 1.94 -25.84
N TRP A 196 0.46 0.77 -25.67
CA TRP A 196 1.91 0.60 -25.71
C TRP A 196 2.35 0.08 -27.08
N THR A 197 3.52 0.53 -27.54
CA THR A 197 4.12 0.12 -28.81
C THR A 197 5.58 -0.28 -28.61
N ASP A 198 6.04 -1.25 -29.39
CA ASP A 198 7.46 -1.61 -29.50
C ASP A 198 8.11 -0.78 -30.62
N PRO A 199 8.94 0.21 -30.28
CA PRO A 199 9.55 1.08 -31.30
C PRO A 199 10.73 0.43 -32.04
N LEU A 200 11.34 -0.63 -31.47
CA LEU A 200 12.54 -1.26 -32.01
C LEU A 200 12.23 -2.52 -32.84
N GLY A 201 11.20 -3.29 -32.47
CA GLY A 201 10.90 -4.59 -33.06
C GLY A 201 11.93 -5.68 -32.72
N GLU A 202 12.86 -5.38 -31.80
CA GLU A 202 13.92 -6.26 -31.33
C GLU A 202 14.40 -5.83 -29.92
N PRO A 203 15.16 -6.67 -29.19
CA PRO A 203 15.65 -6.28 -27.89
C PRO A 203 16.68 -5.13 -27.96
N LEU A 204 16.56 -4.17 -27.05
CA LEU A 204 17.56 -3.12 -26.83
C LEU A 204 18.89 -3.70 -26.32
N VAL A 205 18.81 -4.65 -25.39
CA VAL A 205 19.96 -5.42 -24.89
C VAL A 205 19.72 -6.89 -25.19
N TYR A 206 20.73 -7.56 -25.70
CA TYR A 206 20.67 -8.99 -26.02
C TYR A 206 21.90 -9.74 -25.54
N GLN A 207 21.74 -11.02 -25.27
CA GLN A 207 22.82 -11.89 -24.82
C GLN A 207 23.97 -11.92 -25.82
N ASN A 208 25.21 -11.84 -25.35
CA ASN A 208 26.43 -11.73 -26.12
C ASN A 208 26.60 -10.42 -26.95
N MET A 209 25.89 -9.40 -26.60
CA MET A 209 26.17 -8.05 -27.11
C MET A 209 27.60 -7.61 -26.72
N PRO A 210 28.35 -6.91 -27.58
CA PRO A 210 29.68 -6.41 -27.22
C PRO A 210 29.68 -5.61 -25.91
N GLY A 211 30.64 -5.87 -25.02
CA GLY A 211 30.71 -5.28 -23.68
C GLY A 211 29.97 -6.05 -22.58
N LEU A 212 29.28 -7.15 -22.93
CA LEU A 212 28.57 -8.00 -21.97
C LEU A 212 29.24 -9.33 -21.67
N GLU A 213 30.55 -9.43 -21.91
CA GLU A 213 31.31 -10.71 -21.80
C GLU A 213 31.20 -11.36 -20.42
N ASN A 214 31.02 -10.55 -19.36
CA ASN A 214 30.89 -11.00 -17.97
C ASN A 214 29.45 -10.92 -17.42
N CYS A 215 28.45 -10.74 -18.29
CA CYS A 215 27.05 -10.69 -17.89
C CYS A 215 26.30 -11.89 -18.47
N PRO A 216 26.19 -13.00 -17.70
CA PRO A 216 25.63 -14.25 -18.23
C PRO A 216 24.13 -14.14 -18.55
N ALA A 217 23.40 -13.29 -17.85
CA ALA A 217 21.99 -13.03 -18.04
C ALA A 217 21.73 -11.51 -17.96
N PRO A 218 21.71 -10.79 -19.09
CA PRO A 218 21.41 -9.37 -19.13
C PRO A 218 19.89 -9.14 -19.01
N PHE A 219 19.37 -9.06 -17.77
CA PHE A 219 17.95 -8.88 -17.46
C PHE A 219 17.80 -7.95 -16.25
N ASP A 220 16.59 -7.77 -15.73
CA ASP A 220 16.22 -6.88 -14.65
C ASP A 220 16.75 -5.44 -14.88
N PRO A 221 16.13 -4.73 -15.84
CA PRO A 221 16.52 -3.35 -16.13
C PRO A 221 16.17 -2.44 -14.95
N GLY A 222 17.07 -1.51 -14.62
CA GLY A 222 16.82 -0.35 -13.77
C GLY A 222 17.08 0.93 -14.54
N VAL A 223 16.09 1.80 -14.67
CA VAL A 223 16.21 3.03 -15.44
C VAL A 223 15.96 4.26 -14.58
N CYS A 224 16.77 5.31 -14.77
CA CYS A 224 16.48 6.64 -14.23
C CYS A 224 16.80 7.74 -15.23
N ILE A 225 16.32 8.94 -14.95
CA ILE A 225 16.65 10.16 -15.67
C ILE A 225 17.27 11.13 -14.66
N ASP A 226 18.45 11.69 -14.98
CA ASP A 226 19.13 12.65 -14.13
C ASP A 226 18.58 14.08 -14.30
N GLU A 227 19.09 15.03 -13.51
CA GLU A 227 18.69 16.44 -13.53
C GLU A 227 18.94 17.15 -14.87
N ASN A 228 19.79 16.59 -15.72
CA ASN A 228 20.09 17.11 -17.05
C ASN A 228 19.20 16.47 -18.13
N GLY A 229 18.25 15.62 -17.75
CA GLY A 229 17.38 14.88 -18.65
C GLY A 229 18.06 13.70 -19.36
N VAL A 230 19.21 13.26 -18.85
CA VAL A 230 19.94 12.11 -19.40
C VAL A 230 19.38 10.82 -18.83
N GLY A 231 19.03 9.89 -19.71
CA GLY A 231 18.62 8.55 -19.34
C GLY A 231 19.81 7.64 -19.04
N TRP A 232 19.65 6.81 -18.02
CA TRP A 232 20.62 5.80 -17.59
C TRP A 232 19.91 4.46 -17.45
N LEU A 233 20.57 3.40 -17.92
CA LEU A 233 20.05 2.03 -17.82
C LEU A 233 21.07 1.12 -17.14
N SER A 234 20.66 0.46 -16.07
CA SER A 234 21.40 -0.66 -15.46
C SER A 234 20.67 -1.97 -15.74
N PHE A 235 21.39 -3.07 -15.74
CA PHE A 235 20.83 -4.43 -15.87
C PHE A 235 21.89 -5.47 -15.52
N GLY A 236 21.43 -6.71 -15.27
CA GLY A 236 22.33 -7.84 -15.07
C GLY A 236 21.67 -8.94 -14.26
N GLY A 237 22.29 -10.12 -14.29
CA GLY A 237 21.85 -11.25 -13.47
C GLY A 237 22.75 -12.47 -13.55
N GLY A 238 22.63 -13.32 -12.56
CA GLY A 238 23.34 -14.57 -12.45
C GLY A 238 24.63 -14.53 -11.63
N THR A 239 25.42 -15.58 -11.71
CA THR A 239 26.66 -15.76 -10.93
C THR A 239 27.89 -15.63 -11.82
N PRO A 240 28.99 -15.00 -11.34
CA PRO A 240 30.24 -14.88 -12.11
C PRO A 240 30.80 -16.24 -12.45
N ALA A 241 31.37 -16.38 -13.66
CA ALA A 241 31.92 -17.64 -14.15
C ALA A 241 33.13 -18.12 -13.34
N ASP A 242 33.87 -17.23 -12.68
CA ASP A 242 35.01 -17.54 -11.80
C ASP A 242 34.57 -17.85 -10.35
N GLY A 243 33.28 -17.73 -10.04
CA GLY A 243 32.72 -17.95 -8.71
C GLY A 243 33.03 -16.86 -7.68
N ASN A 244 33.65 -15.74 -8.09
CA ASN A 244 33.92 -14.62 -7.18
C ASN A 244 32.70 -13.73 -7.02
N THR A 245 31.74 -14.19 -6.23
CA THR A 245 30.47 -13.48 -6.01
C THR A 245 30.65 -12.16 -5.22
N MET A 246 31.71 -12.03 -4.42
CA MET A 246 32.01 -10.83 -3.67
C MET A 246 32.35 -9.65 -4.57
N HIS A 247 32.98 -9.92 -5.71
CA HIS A 247 33.33 -8.94 -6.74
C HIS A 247 32.74 -9.38 -8.08
N SER A 248 31.42 -9.42 -8.15
CA SER A 248 30.73 -10.07 -9.26
C SER A 248 30.94 -9.36 -10.58
N LYS A 249 31.00 -8.02 -10.59
CA LYS A 249 31.13 -7.15 -11.78
C LYS A 249 30.17 -7.53 -12.94
N ILE A 250 29.10 -8.26 -12.58
CA ILE A 250 28.04 -8.65 -13.53
C ILE A 250 27.14 -7.48 -13.91
N PRO A 251 26.65 -6.67 -12.95
CA PRO A 251 25.77 -5.57 -13.30
C PRO A 251 26.47 -4.61 -14.23
N LYS A 252 25.72 -4.11 -15.19
CA LYS A 252 26.15 -3.11 -16.17
C LYS A 252 25.33 -1.86 -16.04
N ILE A 253 25.95 -0.73 -16.31
CA ILE A 253 25.30 0.55 -16.48
C ILE A 253 25.80 1.22 -17.74
N ALA A 254 24.93 1.92 -18.42
CA ALA A 254 25.27 2.75 -19.57
C ALA A 254 24.36 3.97 -19.64
N LYS A 255 24.88 5.02 -20.29
CA LYS A 255 24.11 6.18 -20.68
C LYS A 255 23.25 5.85 -21.89
N LEU A 256 21.96 6.12 -21.81
CA LEU A 256 21.05 6.02 -22.94
C LEU A 256 21.25 7.15 -23.94
N GLY A 257 20.97 6.90 -25.20
CA GLY A 257 20.85 7.91 -26.23
C GLY A 257 19.70 8.89 -25.94
N LYS A 258 19.71 10.03 -26.64
CA LYS A 258 18.64 11.03 -26.50
C LYS A 258 17.24 10.44 -26.78
N ASP A 259 17.17 9.42 -27.62
CA ASP A 259 15.94 8.72 -27.98
C ASP A 259 15.44 7.74 -26.90
N MET A 260 16.22 7.49 -25.85
CA MET A 260 15.94 6.45 -24.83
C MET A 260 15.87 5.02 -25.40
N LEU A 261 16.27 4.81 -26.64
CA LEU A 261 16.14 3.56 -27.41
C LEU A 261 17.49 3.06 -27.94
N SER A 262 18.56 3.73 -27.57
CA SER A 262 19.95 3.42 -27.97
C SER A 262 20.91 3.73 -26.82
N PHE A 263 22.20 3.42 -26.97
CA PHE A 263 23.24 3.75 -26.00
C PHE A 263 24.19 4.84 -26.52
N ASP A 264 24.54 5.78 -25.64
CA ASP A 264 25.50 6.89 -25.89
C ASP A 264 26.80 6.73 -25.08
N SER A 265 27.03 5.53 -24.51
CA SER A 265 28.28 5.16 -23.85
C SER A 265 28.53 3.66 -23.99
N GLU A 266 29.79 3.26 -23.71
CA GLU A 266 30.11 1.87 -23.43
C GLU A 266 29.46 1.39 -22.12
N PHE A 267 29.33 0.07 -21.95
CA PHE A 267 28.84 -0.54 -20.72
C PHE A 267 29.94 -0.54 -19.66
N VAL A 268 29.62 -0.01 -18.47
CA VAL A 268 30.50 -0.05 -17.30
C VAL A 268 30.00 -1.10 -16.32
N SER A 269 30.91 -1.90 -15.77
CA SER A 269 30.57 -2.88 -14.72
C SER A 269 30.47 -2.19 -13.37
N ILE A 270 29.43 -2.51 -12.61
CA ILE A 270 29.31 -2.14 -11.20
C ILE A 270 29.86 -3.32 -10.37
N ASP A 271 30.81 -3.07 -9.49
CA ASP A 271 31.35 -4.11 -8.59
C ASP A 271 30.46 -4.24 -7.34
N ALA A 272 29.23 -4.74 -7.56
CA ALA A 272 28.21 -4.90 -6.53
C ALA A 272 28.45 -6.21 -5.74
N PRO A 273 28.72 -6.13 -4.41
CA PRO A 273 29.05 -7.29 -3.61
C PRO A 273 27.89 -8.30 -3.57
N TYR A 274 28.19 -9.55 -3.89
CA TYR A 274 27.24 -10.67 -3.87
C TYR A 274 25.99 -10.46 -4.73
N PHE A 275 26.08 -9.64 -5.76
CA PHE A 275 24.99 -9.39 -6.70
C PHE A 275 24.47 -10.69 -7.32
N PHE A 276 23.15 -10.79 -7.43
CA PHE A 276 22.49 -11.89 -8.12
C PHE A 276 21.47 -11.40 -9.17
N GLU A 277 20.54 -10.51 -8.82
CA GLU A 277 19.47 -10.03 -9.71
C GLU A 277 18.82 -8.73 -9.19
N ALA A 278 17.68 -8.35 -9.73
CA ALA A 278 16.82 -7.24 -9.29
C ALA A 278 17.51 -5.88 -9.33
N SER A 279 18.19 -5.57 -10.45
CA SER A 279 18.78 -4.25 -10.67
C SER A 279 17.69 -3.18 -10.72
N GLU A 280 17.87 -2.12 -9.95
CA GLU A 280 17.10 -0.88 -10.07
C GLU A 280 18.03 0.33 -9.96
N LEU A 281 17.63 1.45 -10.57
CA LEU A 281 18.44 2.66 -10.60
C LEU A 281 17.57 3.88 -10.29
N ASN A 282 17.99 4.66 -9.31
CA ASN A 282 17.32 5.90 -8.93
C ASN A 282 18.32 7.06 -8.96
N TYR A 283 17.84 8.25 -9.30
CA TYR A 283 18.60 9.49 -9.20
C TYR A 283 17.90 10.42 -8.21
N ILE A 284 18.58 10.75 -7.10
CA ILE A 284 18.01 11.54 -6.00
C ILE A 284 19.08 12.59 -5.61
N ASP A 285 18.76 13.87 -5.70
CA ASP A 285 19.59 14.99 -5.23
C ASP A 285 21.06 14.94 -5.71
N GLY A 286 21.27 14.60 -6.96
CA GLY A 286 22.62 14.56 -7.56
C GLY A 286 23.39 13.27 -7.30
N VAL A 287 22.74 12.24 -6.75
CA VAL A 287 23.34 10.94 -6.44
C VAL A 287 22.57 9.83 -7.16
N TYR A 288 23.31 8.91 -7.77
CA TYR A 288 22.75 7.68 -8.33
C TYR A 288 22.75 6.60 -7.27
N TYR A 289 21.60 5.96 -7.06
CA TYR A 289 21.40 4.83 -6.18
C TYR A 289 21.16 3.59 -7.05
N TYR A 290 22.10 2.66 -7.02
CA TYR A 290 21.92 1.36 -7.64
C TYR A 290 21.51 0.36 -6.58
N THR A 291 20.34 -0.23 -6.71
CA THR A 291 19.83 -1.24 -5.80
C THR A 291 19.80 -2.60 -6.48
N TYR A 292 19.99 -3.67 -5.70
CA TYR A 292 20.07 -5.03 -6.21
C TYR A 292 19.78 -6.06 -5.14
N CYS A 293 19.39 -7.26 -5.55
CA CYS A 293 19.25 -8.42 -4.67
C CYS A 293 20.57 -9.19 -4.57
N THR A 294 20.98 -9.49 -3.33
CA THR A 294 22.12 -10.35 -3.07
C THR A 294 21.78 -11.82 -3.32
N ASP A 295 22.78 -12.68 -3.45
CA ASP A 295 22.57 -14.11 -3.67
C ASP A 295 21.93 -14.82 -2.44
N TRP A 296 21.62 -16.08 -2.60
CA TRP A 296 20.91 -16.90 -1.61
C TRP A 296 21.83 -17.53 -0.54
N GLN A 297 23.01 -16.97 -0.30
CA GLN A 297 23.99 -17.51 0.63
C GLN A 297 24.20 -16.59 1.84
N ASP A 298 24.71 -17.15 2.95
CA ASP A 298 25.14 -16.40 4.13
C ASP A 298 26.58 -15.89 3.93
N HIS A 299 26.78 -14.60 3.97
CA HIS A 299 28.06 -13.92 3.67
C HIS A 299 28.86 -13.48 4.88
N LYS A 300 28.49 -13.88 6.10
CA LYS A 300 29.14 -13.45 7.35
C LYS A 300 30.67 -13.58 7.36
N THR A 301 31.23 -14.54 6.66
CA THR A 301 32.68 -14.75 6.61
C THR A 301 33.41 -13.92 5.55
N GLY A 302 32.73 -13.53 4.47
CA GLY A 302 33.31 -12.81 3.33
C GLY A 302 33.23 -11.28 3.43
N TRP A 303 32.43 -10.75 4.33
CA TRP A 303 32.09 -9.32 4.40
C TRP A 303 33.11 -8.42 5.09
N LYS A 304 34.25 -8.93 5.53
CA LYS A 304 35.24 -8.19 6.35
C LYS A 304 35.83 -6.94 5.72
N GLU A 305 35.87 -6.84 4.40
CA GLU A 305 36.36 -5.66 3.70
C GLU A 305 35.37 -4.48 3.71
N TYR A 306 34.13 -4.73 4.09
CA TYR A 306 33.09 -3.71 4.25
C TYR A 306 32.88 -3.40 5.74
N GLU A 307 33.99 -3.17 6.49
CA GLU A 307 33.95 -2.85 7.92
C GLU A 307 33.05 -1.64 8.17
N GLY A 308 32.07 -1.77 9.08
CA GLY A 308 31.09 -0.74 9.37
C GLY A 308 29.83 -0.79 8.52
N VAL A 309 29.73 -1.75 7.59
CA VAL A 309 28.53 -2.03 6.80
C VAL A 309 27.91 -3.35 7.29
N ASP A 310 26.60 -3.36 7.47
CA ASP A 310 25.90 -4.56 7.94
C ASP A 310 26.00 -5.70 6.93
N VAL A 311 26.13 -6.94 7.43
CA VAL A 311 26.18 -8.13 6.60
C VAL A 311 24.76 -8.51 6.15
N PRO A 312 24.48 -8.58 4.85
CA PRO A 312 23.15 -8.95 4.39
C PRO A 312 22.84 -10.41 4.67
N PRO A 313 21.67 -10.76 5.22
CA PRO A 313 21.10 -12.09 5.09
C PRO A 313 20.94 -12.48 3.62
N ALA A 314 20.77 -13.77 3.35
CA ALA A 314 20.54 -14.27 2.00
C ALA A 314 19.35 -13.56 1.33
N CYS A 315 19.47 -13.30 0.02
CA CYS A 315 18.42 -12.68 -0.80
C CYS A 315 17.89 -11.34 -0.24
N SER A 316 18.80 -10.50 0.25
CA SER A 316 18.46 -9.15 0.75
C SER A 316 18.72 -8.10 -0.33
N MET A 317 17.97 -7.02 -0.29
CA MET A 317 18.28 -5.87 -1.12
C MET A 317 19.41 -5.07 -0.49
N ALA A 318 20.43 -4.77 -1.30
CA ALA A 318 21.55 -3.92 -0.96
C ALA A 318 21.65 -2.76 -1.97
N TYR A 319 22.42 -1.73 -1.64
CA TYR A 319 22.58 -0.61 -2.52
C TYR A 319 23.99 -0.04 -2.57
N MET A 320 24.28 0.60 -3.68
CA MET A 320 25.50 1.36 -3.92
C MET A 320 25.15 2.76 -4.39
N THR A 321 26.03 3.71 -4.13
CA THR A 321 25.85 5.10 -4.54
C THR A 321 27.05 5.63 -5.31
N THR A 322 26.80 6.55 -6.25
CA THR A 322 27.83 7.31 -6.97
C THR A 322 27.30 8.64 -7.47
N LYS A 323 28.22 9.57 -7.81
CA LYS A 323 27.91 10.80 -8.58
C LYS A 323 28.44 10.74 -10.02
N THR A 324 29.19 9.72 -10.36
CA THR A 324 29.85 9.54 -11.66
C THR A 324 29.66 8.10 -12.17
N PRO A 325 28.47 7.75 -12.67
CA PRO A 325 28.07 6.35 -12.90
C PRO A 325 28.93 5.59 -13.92
N LEU A 326 29.63 6.27 -14.82
CA LEU A 326 30.57 5.65 -15.78
C LEU A 326 31.99 5.45 -15.23
N ASP A 327 32.28 5.90 -14.01
CA ASP A 327 33.52 5.59 -13.30
C ASP A 327 33.28 4.37 -12.39
N ALA A 328 33.78 3.22 -12.83
CA ALA A 328 33.58 1.95 -12.11
C ALA A 328 34.11 1.97 -10.66
N ASP A 329 35.16 2.76 -10.40
CA ASP A 329 35.80 2.86 -9.09
C ASP A 329 35.09 3.87 -8.15
N SER A 330 34.08 4.59 -8.64
CA SER A 330 33.35 5.62 -7.89
C SER A 330 32.16 5.05 -7.11
N TRP A 331 31.76 3.82 -7.36
CA TRP A 331 30.63 3.20 -6.70
C TRP A 331 30.96 2.78 -5.28
N GLU A 332 30.24 3.32 -4.30
CA GLU A 332 30.40 3.04 -2.88
C GLU A 332 29.31 2.05 -2.42
N CYS A 333 29.73 0.94 -1.81
CA CYS A 333 28.82 -0.02 -1.19
C CYS A 333 28.29 0.58 0.13
N ARG A 334 26.96 0.66 0.26
CA ARG A 334 26.28 1.20 1.43
C ARG A 334 25.67 0.07 2.30
N GLY A 335 25.60 -1.14 1.78
CA GLY A 335 25.10 -2.33 2.50
C GLY A 335 23.62 -2.63 2.23
N PRO A 336 23.04 -3.52 3.05
CA PRO A 336 21.63 -3.87 2.91
C PRO A 336 20.72 -2.76 3.44
N TYR A 337 19.55 -2.61 2.82
CA TYR A 337 18.50 -1.69 3.27
C TYR A 337 17.13 -2.37 3.43
N PHE A 338 16.94 -3.55 2.81
CA PHE A 338 15.68 -4.25 2.89
C PHE A 338 15.92 -5.77 2.88
N TYR A 339 15.63 -6.40 4.01
CA TYR A 339 15.79 -7.85 4.12
C TYR A 339 14.67 -8.58 3.38
N ASN A 340 14.93 -9.81 2.98
CA ASN A 340 13.87 -10.67 2.46
C ASN A 340 12.74 -10.76 3.48
N ALA A 341 11.48 -10.77 3.01
CA ALA A 341 10.30 -10.70 3.85
C ALA A 341 10.24 -11.74 4.97
N GLY A 342 10.81 -12.94 4.75
CA GLY A 342 10.90 -14.00 5.75
C GLY A 342 12.07 -13.89 6.73
N GLU A 343 12.99 -12.97 6.49
CA GLU A 343 14.27 -12.85 7.23
C GLU A 343 14.39 -11.51 7.97
N ASN A 344 13.30 -10.97 8.45
CA ASN A 344 13.38 -9.79 9.30
C ASN A 344 14.26 -10.02 10.50
N ALA A 345 14.99 -9.01 10.93
CA ALA A 345 15.91 -9.05 12.05
C ALA A 345 15.27 -9.58 13.35
N ASP A 346 13.97 -9.44 13.51
CA ASP A 346 13.17 -9.91 14.65
C ASP A 346 12.31 -11.15 14.33
N GLY A 347 12.32 -11.64 13.09
CA GLY A 347 11.47 -12.74 12.64
C GLY A 347 9.97 -12.47 12.72
N ALA A 348 9.56 -11.20 12.92
CA ALA A 348 8.23 -10.83 13.35
C ALA A 348 7.25 -10.59 12.19
N SER A 349 7.70 -10.44 10.93
CA SER A 349 6.80 -10.16 9.81
C SER A 349 5.78 -11.27 9.56
N GLY A 350 6.15 -12.52 9.85
CA GLY A 350 5.33 -13.70 9.56
C GLY A 350 4.99 -13.83 8.07
N LEU A 351 5.83 -13.28 7.19
CA LEU A 351 5.70 -13.36 5.75
C LEU A 351 6.58 -14.48 5.20
N ARG A 352 6.12 -15.15 4.12
CA ARG A 352 6.92 -16.18 3.48
C ARG A 352 7.95 -15.58 2.52
N TRP A 353 9.05 -16.33 2.35
CA TRP A 353 10.09 -16.06 1.40
C TRP A 353 9.61 -16.10 -0.05
N ALA A 354 10.10 -15.14 -0.82
CA ALA A 354 10.14 -15.13 -2.27
C ALA A 354 11.51 -14.59 -2.70
N ASN A 355 11.81 -14.54 -3.99
CA ASN A 355 12.85 -13.65 -4.48
C ASN A 355 12.50 -12.21 -4.07
N ASN A 356 13.48 -11.31 -4.06
CA ASN A 356 13.32 -9.96 -3.57
C ASN A 356 13.58 -8.95 -4.68
N HIS A 357 12.69 -7.99 -4.83
CA HIS A 357 12.79 -6.92 -5.79
C HIS A 357 12.05 -5.69 -5.26
N THR A 358 12.68 -4.51 -5.32
CA THR A 358 12.13 -3.29 -4.76
C THR A 358 12.31 -2.13 -5.71
N HIS A 359 11.45 -1.13 -5.57
CA HIS A 359 11.55 0.14 -6.26
C HIS A 359 11.34 1.30 -5.27
N PHE A 360 12.16 2.35 -5.37
CA PHE A 360 12.00 3.58 -4.58
C PHE A 360 11.17 4.59 -5.34
N ILE A 361 10.28 5.26 -4.64
CA ILE A 361 9.54 6.38 -5.21
C ILE A 361 9.26 7.45 -4.15
N GLU A 362 9.54 8.70 -4.46
CA GLU A 362 8.99 9.82 -3.70
C GLU A 362 7.62 10.18 -4.29
N TYR A 363 6.59 10.17 -3.45
CA TYR A 363 5.25 10.57 -3.85
C TYR A 363 4.63 11.48 -2.80
N LYS A 364 4.20 12.67 -3.22
CA LYS A 364 3.66 13.72 -2.32
C LYS A 364 4.59 14.09 -1.17
N GLY A 365 5.91 14.09 -1.40
CA GLY A 365 6.92 14.45 -0.42
C GLY A 365 7.27 13.36 0.60
N VAL A 366 6.79 12.15 0.40
CA VAL A 366 7.09 10.97 1.23
C VAL A 366 7.80 9.91 0.39
N ASN A 367 8.85 9.32 0.93
CA ASN A 367 9.56 8.23 0.27
C ASN A 367 8.90 6.89 0.58
N TYR A 368 8.64 6.12 -0.45
CA TYR A 368 8.06 4.78 -0.36
C TYR A 368 8.99 3.75 -0.99
N ILE A 369 8.92 2.54 -0.47
CA ILE A 369 9.45 1.34 -1.08
C ILE A 369 8.29 0.49 -1.56
N ILE A 370 8.26 0.22 -2.86
CA ILE A 370 7.35 -0.75 -3.44
C ILE A 370 8.12 -2.06 -3.60
N HIS A 371 7.54 -3.16 -3.18
CA HIS A 371 8.19 -4.47 -3.19
C HIS A 371 7.16 -5.60 -3.36
N HIS A 372 7.57 -6.85 -3.28
CA HIS A 372 6.63 -7.97 -3.31
C HIS A 372 6.90 -8.99 -2.20
N THR A 373 5.86 -9.76 -1.86
CA THR A 373 5.91 -10.92 -0.97
C THR A 373 4.95 -11.99 -1.48
N LEU A 374 4.79 -13.09 -0.73
CA LEU A 374 3.77 -14.11 -0.99
C LEU A 374 2.48 -13.89 -0.17
N LEU A 375 2.26 -12.69 0.35
CA LEU A 375 1.17 -12.42 1.31
C LEU A 375 -0.21 -12.78 0.78
N LEU A 376 -0.58 -12.34 -0.42
CA LEU A 376 -1.90 -12.63 -1.00
C LEU A 376 -2.11 -14.13 -1.19
N GLU A 377 -1.11 -14.84 -1.72
CA GLU A 377 -1.17 -16.30 -1.89
C GLU A 377 -1.34 -17.01 -0.55
N GLU A 378 -0.64 -16.54 0.51
CA GLU A 378 -0.79 -17.11 1.85
C GLU A 378 -2.20 -16.92 2.41
N LEU A 379 -2.77 -15.72 2.25
CA LEU A 379 -4.13 -15.41 2.66
C LEU A 379 -5.16 -16.25 1.91
N MET A 380 -4.90 -16.56 0.64
CA MET A 380 -5.71 -17.47 -0.18
C MET A 380 -5.47 -18.96 0.13
N GLY A 381 -4.50 -19.29 1.00
CA GLY A 381 -4.14 -20.67 1.33
C GLY A 381 -3.30 -21.40 0.26
N GLY A 382 -2.76 -20.67 -0.71
CA GLY A 382 -1.93 -21.18 -1.79
C GLY A 382 -0.48 -21.49 -1.38
N LYS A 383 0.24 -22.22 -2.25
CA LYS A 383 1.67 -22.55 -2.12
C LYS A 383 2.35 -22.72 -3.48
N ALA A 384 1.87 -22.04 -4.49
CA ALA A 384 2.36 -22.14 -5.86
C ALA A 384 3.49 -21.13 -6.17
N GLY A 385 3.73 -20.15 -5.27
CA GLY A 385 4.80 -19.16 -5.39
C GLY A 385 4.36 -17.88 -6.11
N PHE A 386 3.08 -17.54 -6.10
CA PHE A 386 2.56 -16.32 -6.70
C PHE A 386 2.77 -15.13 -5.77
N ARG A 387 3.43 -14.10 -6.29
CA ARG A 387 3.85 -12.94 -5.54
C ARG A 387 2.74 -11.87 -5.53
N SER A 388 2.75 -11.02 -4.53
CA SER A 388 1.84 -9.89 -4.37
C SER A 388 2.60 -8.62 -4.05
N MET A 389 2.24 -7.54 -4.73
CA MET A 389 2.86 -6.24 -4.58
C MET A 389 2.44 -5.58 -3.27
N MET A 390 3.40 -4.93 -2.63
CA MET A 390 3.30 -4.29 -1.32
C MET A 390 3.85 -2.87 -1.40
N ALA A 391 3.44 -2.00 -0.48
CA ALA A 391 4.01 -0.67 -0.30
C ALA A 391 4.27 -0.41 1.18
N ASP A 392 5.48 0.05 1.50
CA ASP A 392 5.89 0.46 2.83
C ASP A 392 6.64 1.81 2.76
N TYR A 393 6.92 2.42 3.91
CA TYR A 393 7.71 3.64 3.95
C TYR A 393 9.20 3.34 3.78
N LEU A 394 9.91 4.21 3.06
CA LEU A 394 11.36 4.17 2.94
C LEU A 394 11.98 5.28 3.79
N PRO A 395 12.61 4.97 4.94
CA PRO A 395 13.21 5.96 5.83
C PRO A 395 14.59 6.41 5.32
N MET A 396 14.63 7.10 4.18
CA MET A 396 15.86 7.65 3.63
C MET A 396 16.24 8.94 4.35
N ASP A 397 17.47 9.01 4.88
CA ASP A 397 18.07 10.26 5.32
C ASP A 397 18.59 11.03 4.10
N LYS A 398 17.84 12.05 3.69
CA LYS A 398 18.21 12.88 2.51
C LYS A 398 19.51 13.67 2.72
N ALA A 399 19.93 13.97 3.96
CA ALA A 399 21.14 14.71 4.22
C ALA A 399 22.41 13.87 4.02
N THR A 400 22.37 12.58 4.33
CA THR A 400 23.50 11.66 4.19
C THR A 400 23.35 10.70 3.01
N GLY A 401 22.14 10.52 2.50
CA GLY A 401 21.80 9.50 1.50
C GLY A 401 21.73 8.09 2.06
N ASP A 402 21.74 7.95 3.39
CA ASP A 402 21.66 6.64 4.04
C ASP A 402 20.23 6.14 4.09
N ILE A 403 20.08 4.84 3.85
CA ILE A 403 18.80 4.14 3.94
C ILE A 403 18.94 3.12 5.07
N PRO A 404 18.29 3.36 6.24
CA PRO A 404 18.26 2.37 7.31
C PRO A 404 17.57 1.09 6.87
N ILE A 405 17.91 -0.02 7.52
CA ILE A 405 17.28 -1.30 7.24
C ILE A 405 15.78 -1.21 7.52
N THR A 406 15.01 -1.53 6.51
CA THR A 406 13.55 -1.49 6.49
C THR A 406 13.00 -2.90 6.30
N ALA A 407 11.82 -3.16 6.82
CA ALA A 407 11.15 -4.45 6.74
C ALA A 407 9.79 -4.35 6.06
N ALA A 408 9.40 -5.41 5.37
CA ALA A 408 8.06 -5.59 4.84
C ALA A 408 7.03 -5.64 5.97
N SER A 409 5.87 -5.01 5.77
CA SER A 409 4.77 -5.06 6.73
C SER A 409 3.44 -5.44 6.09
N LYS A 410 2.58 -6.14 6.85
CA LYS A 410 1.17 -6.36 6.44
C LYS A 410 0.39 -5.06 6.50
N LYS A 411 0.76 -4.17 7.41
CA LYS A 411 0.10 -2.91 7.66
C LYS A 411 0.21 -1.96 6.47
N GLY A 412 1.38 -1.87 5.85
CA GLY A 412 1.63 -0.95 4.74
C GLY A 412 1.61 0.51 5.18
N VAL A 413 1.10 1.38 4.32
CA VAL A 413 1.15 2.82 4.45
C VAL A 413 -0.21 3.45 4.72
N ALA A 414 -0.21 4.69 5.22
CA ALA A 414 -1.43 5.43 5.51
C ALA A 414 -2.07 6.03 4.25
N GLN A 415 -3.38 6.27 4.32
CA GLN A 415 -4.09 7.06 3.32
C GLN A 415 -3.68 8.54 3.42
N ILE A 416 -3.16 9.09 2.33
CA ILE A 416 -2.64 10.47 2.29
C ILE A 416 -3.64 11.49 1.77
N LYS A 417 -4.78 11.04 1.22
CA LYS A 417 -5.83 11.88 0.66
C LYS A 417 -7.15 11.12 0.67
N LEU A 418 -8.24 11.80 0.99
CA LEU A 418 -9.58 11.22 0.89
C LEU A 418 -10.03 11.14 -0.59
N VAL A 419 -10.82 10.11 -0.89
CA VAL A 419 -11.44 9.96 -2.21
C VAL A 419 -12.48 11.06 -2.41
N ASP A 420 -12.46 11.74 -3.57
CA ASP A 420 -13.52 12.67 -3.98
C ASP A 420 -14.70 11.87 -4.56
N PRO A 421 -15.82 11.76 -3.84
CA PRO A 421 -16.94 10.97 -4.30
C PRO A 421 -17.78 11.67 -5.39
N TYR A 422 -17.54 12.97 -5.67
CA TYR A 422 -18.33 13.75 -6.62
C TYR A 422 -17.77 13.74 -8.04
N THR A 423 -16.56 13.21 -8.23
CA THR A 423 -15.98 12.94 -9.54
C THR A 423 -16.22 11.48 -9.95
N TYR A 424 -16.12 11.18 -11.25
CA TYR A 424 -16.19 9.78 -11.67
C TYR A 424 -14.97 9.03 -11.20
N ASN A 425 -15.19 8.01 -10.38
CA ASN A 425 -14.22 7.05 -9.93
C ASN A 425 -14.36 5.74 -10.73
N SER A 426 -13.27 5.03 -10.97
CA SER A 426 -13.30 3.71 -11.58
C SER A 426 -14.07 2.71 -10.72
N GLY A 427 -14.83 1.82 -11.32
CA GLY A 427 -15.39 0.66 -10.64
C GLY A 427 -14.33 -0.30 -10.08
N ALA A 428 -13.11 -0.23 -10.62
CA ALA A 428 -11.96 -0.99 -10.14
C ALA A 428 -11.19 -0.30 -8.98
N LEU A 429 -11.63 0.89 -8.53
CA LEU A 429 -11.06 1.56 -7.35
C LEU A 429 -11.51 0.83 -6.08
N MET A 430 -10.57 0.30 -5.33
CA MET A 430 -10.87 -0.38 -4.08
C MET A 430 -9.69 -0.43 -3.11
N PHE A 431 -10.02 -0.50 -1.83
CA PHE A 431 -9.10 -0.89 -0.77
C PHE A 431 -9.07 -2.42 -0.62
N THR A 432 -10.22 -3.03 -0.53
CA THR A 432 -10.42 -4.49 -0.51
C THR A 432 -11.77 -4.85 -1.11
N SER A 433 -12.00 -6.14 -1.34
CA SER A 433 -13.24 -6.65 -1.94
C SER A 433 -13.43 -8.12 -1.61
N ALA A 434 -14.62 -8.63 -1.86
CA ALA A 434 -14.90 -10.07 -1.88
C ALA A 434 -15.64 -10.44 -3.17
N ASP A 435 -15.26 -11.57 -3.76
CA ASP A 435 -15.86 -12.14 -4.98
C ASP A 435 -15.95 -11.15 -6.17
N ILE A 436 -14.92 -10.33 -6.33
CA ILE A 436 -14.76 -9.41 -7.45
C ILE A 436 -13.66 -9.92 -8.39
N GLY A 437 -14.00 -10.04 -9.65
CA GLY A 437 -13.09 -10.34 -10.76
C GLY A 437 -12.93 -9.16 -11.70
N TYR A 438 -12.07 -9.32 -12.69
CA TYR A 438 -11.80 -8.34 -13.74
C TYR A 438 -11.74 -9.02 -15.10
N ASP A 439 -12.14 -8.31 -16.14
CA ASP A 439 -11.81 -8.74 -17.49
C ASP A 439 -10.31 -8.52 -17.77
N LYS A 440 -9.77 -9.29 -18.72
CA LYS A 440 -8.35 -9.23 -19.13
C LYS A 440 -8.02 -8.05 -20.06
N VAL A 441 -8.74 -6.96 -19.94
CA VAL A 441 -8.60 -5.78 -20.79
C VAL A 441 -8.00 -4.59 -20.03
N THR A 442 -7.45 -3.64 -20.77
CA THR A 442 -6.76 -2.46 -20.20
C THR A 442 -7.68 -1.41 -19.59
N ASP A 443 -8.99 -1.53 -19.75
CA ASP A 443 -10.00 -0.68 -19.11
C ASP A 443 -11.01 -1.56 -18.37
N PRO A 444 -10.61 -2.21 -17.28
CA PRO A 444 -11.44 -3.20 -16.59
C PRO A 444 -12.59 -2.53 -15.83
N ALA A 445 -13.74 -3.20 -15.85
CA ALA A 445 -14.80 -2.98 -14.89
C ALA A 445 -14.66 -4.00 -13.75
N ALA A 446 -14.99 -3.62 -12.53
CA ALA A 446 -15.13 -4.60 -11.46
C ALA A 446 -16.37 -5.47 -11.73
N LYS A 447 -16.20 -6.78 -11.68
CA LYS A 447 -17.21 -7.76 -12.04
C LYS A 447 -17.54 -8.65 -10.83
N SER A 448 -18.82 -8.72 -10.43
CA SER A 448 -19.24 -9.66 -9.41
C SER A 448 -19.13 -11.09 -9.92
N THR A 449 -18.47 -11.96 -9.16
CA THR A 449 -18.34 -13.40 -9.47
C THR A 449 -19.34 -14.26 -8.69
N ALA A 450 -20.00 -13.68 -7.69
CA ALA A 450 -21.03 -14.30 -6.88
C ALA A 450 -22.10 -13.28 -6.47
N ASP A 451 -23.27 -13.77 -6.06
CA ASP A 451 -24.29 -12.98 -5.38
C ASP A 451 -23.77 -12.56 -3.98
N GLY A 452 -23.98 -11.31 -3.60
CA GLY A 452 -23.43 -10.75 -2.36
C GLY A 452 -21.95 -10.32 -2.45
N ALA A 453 -21.34 -10.33 -3.63
CA ALA A 453 -20.03 -9.73 -3.84
C ALA A 453 -20.00 -8.27 -3.42
N TRP A 454 -18.85 -7.76 -3.00
CA TRP A 454 -18.74 -6.35 -2.59
C TRP A 454 -17.36 -5.73 -2.83
N ILE A 455 -17.35 -4.41 -2.94
CA ILE A 455 -16.16 -3.56 -2.99
C ILE A 455 -16.18 -2.62 -1.80
N TYR A 456 -15.05 -2.42 -1.16
CA TYR A 456 -14.83 -1.44 -0.12
C TYR A 456 -13.86 -0.37 -0.59
N VAL A 457 -14.27 0.89 -0.53
CA VAL A 457 -13.45 2.08 -0.77
C VAL A 457 -13.25 2.80 0.55
N ARG A 458 -12.01 2.95 0.96
CA ARG A 458 -11.64 3.55 2.24
C ARG A 458 -11.61 5.07 2.13
N GLY A 459 -12.25 5.77 3.08
CA GLY A 459 -12.13 7.20 3.31
C GLY A 459 -12.52 8.08 2.12
N ALA A 460 -13.81 8.37 1.95
CA ALA A 460 -14.33 9.32 0.98
C ALA A 460 -14.85 10.59 1.67
N ASP A 461 -14.62 11.77 1.06
CA ASP A 461 -15.01 13.08 1.60
C ASP A 461 -16.41 13.49 1.10
N PHE A 462 -17.42 13.24 1.92
CA PHE A 462 -18.81 13.64 1.65
C PHE A 462 -19.18 15.01 2.23
N GLY A 463 -18.24 15.93 2.37
CA GLY A 463 -18.46 17.25 2.99
C GLY A 463 -19.59 18.12 2.41
N TYR A 464 -20.16 17.73 1.27
CA TYR A 464 -21.33 18.38 0.66
C TYR A 464 -22.60 17.51 0.74
N GLY A 465 -22.60 16.43 1.52
CA GLY A 465 -23.68 15.45 1.53
C GLY A 465 -23.83 14.74 0.17
N ALA A 466 -24.79 13.83 0.08
CA ALA A 466 -25.11 13.17 -1.18
C ALA A 466 -26.63 13.23 -1.44
N SER A 467 -27.00 13.39 -2.71
CA SER A 467 -28.39 13.39 -3.15
C SER A 467 -28.72 12.21 -4.06
N GLU A 468 -27.74 11.68 -4.78
CA GLU A 468 -27.90 10.55 -5.70
C GLU A 468 -26.60 9.76 -5.79
N PHE A 469 -26.74 8.46 -5.99
CA PHE A 469 -25.68 7.57 -6.47
C PHE A 469 -25.81 7.38 -7.98
N ILE A 470 -24.72 7.51 -8.72
CA ILE A 470 -24.65 7.37 -10.17
C ILE A 470 -23.62 6.32 -10.50
N ALA A 471 -24.03 5.25 -11.15
CA ALA A 471 -23.17 4.16 -11.55
C ALA A 471 -23.27 3.88 -13.06
N GLU A 472 -22.17 3.59 -13.71
CA GLU A 472 -22.12 3.05 -15.06
C GLU A 472 -21.97 1.53 -14.97
N VAL A 473 -23.01 0.82 -15.33
CA VAL A 473 -23.18 -0.61 -15.05
C VAL A 473 -23.59 -1.39 -16.29
N LYS A 474 -23.32 -2.70 -16.26
CA LYS A 474 -23.76 -3.69 -17.25
C LYS A 474 -24.16 -4.97 -16.54
N GLY A 475 -25.11 -5.71 -17.14
CA GLY A 475 -25.66 -6.93 -16.56
C GLY A 475 -27.07 -6.75 -16.02
N LYS A 476 -27.50 -7.65 -15.16
CA LYS A 476 -28.81 -7.61 -14.52
C LYS A 476 -28.69 -7.83 -13.03
N GLY A 477 -29.14 -6.83 -12.26
CA GLY A 477 -29.13 -6.93 -10.80
C GLY A 477 -29.24 -5.58 -10.12
N ARG A 478 -28.65 -5.49 -8.93
CA ARG A 478 -28.69 -4.32 -8.06
C ARG A 478 -27.29 -4.07 -7.47
N ILE A 479 -26.93 -2.82 -7.30
CA ILE A 479 -25.78 -2.39 -6.49
C ILE A 479 -26.27 -1.47 -5.41
N GLU A 480 -26.03 -1.84 -4.15
CA GLU A 480 -26.31 -1.02 -2.97
C GLU A 480 -25.06 -0.28 -2.52
N VAL A 481 -25.28 0.95 -2.03
CA VAL A 481 -24.28 1.75 -1.33
C VAL A 481 -24.55 1.63 0.17
N ARG A 482 -23.54 1.29 0.95
CA ARG A 482 -23.56 1.31 2.41
C ARG A 482 -22.38 2.10 2.92
N LEU A 483 -22.53 2.79 4.04
CA LEU A 483 -21.48 3.65 4.61
C LEU A 483 -20.92 3.00 5.88
N ASP A 484 -19.59 3.04 6.02
CA ASP A 484 -18.77 2.67 7.17
C ASP A 484 -18.75 1.20 7.56
N ASP A 485 -19.84 0.49 7.39
CA ASP A 485 -19.94 -0.94 7.70
C ASP A 485 -20.79 -1.65 6.64
N ILE A 486 -20.37 -2.84 6.24
CA ILE A 486 -21.10 -3.63 5.23
C ILE A 486 -22.51 -4.04 5.70
N SER A 487 -22.74 -4.11 7.02
CA SER A 487 -24.03 -4.40 7.62
C SER A 487 -24.91 -3.17 7.86
N SER A 488 -24.41 -1.95 7.55
CA SER A 488 -25.20 -0.71 7.67
C SER A 488 -26.42 -0.73 6.77
N GLU A 489 -27.41 0.08 7.11
CA GLU A 489 -28.57 0.28 6.24
C GLU A 489 -28.14 0.79 4.86
N THR A 490 -28.89 0.40 3.83
CA THR A 490 -28.65 0.84 2.45
C THR A 490 -28.88 2.34 2.34
N ALA A 491 -27.82 3.09 2.00
CA ALA A 491 -27.90 4.55 1.82
C ALA A 491 -28.48 4.94 0.46
N ALA A 492 -28.16 4.16 -0.58
CA ALA A 492 -28.69 4.31 -1.93
C ALA A 492 -28.54 2.99 -2.69
N PHE A 493 -29.26 2.85 -3.80
CA PHE A 493 -29.06 1.71 -4.71
C PHE A 493 -29.45 2.06 -6.15
N VAL A 494 -28.96 1.27 -7.08
CA VAL A 494 -29.38 1.23 -8.48
C VAL A 494 -29.79 -0.18 -8.86
N GLU A 495 -30.90 -0.32 -9.59
CA GLU A 495 -31.36 -1.57 -10.19
C GLU A 495 -31.32 -1.46 -11.71
N PHE A 496 -30.91 -2.51 -12.38
CA PHE A 496 -30.69 -2.45 -13.83
C PHE A 496 -30.81 -3.82 -14.51
N ASP A 497 -31.14 -3.75 -15.81
CA ASP A 497 -31.11 -4.87 -16.76
C ASP A 497 -30.58 -4.31 -18.07
N CYS A 498 -29.25 -4.26 -18.22
CA CYS A 498 -28.55 -3.55 -19.30
C CYS A 498 -27.59 -4.50 -20.02
N ALA A 499 -27.77 -4.68 -21.32
CA ALA A 499 -26.88 -5.47 -22.17
C ALA A 499 -25.53 -4.75 -22.44
N ASP A 500 -25.54 -3.42 -22.42
CA ASP A 500 -24.36 -2.56 -22.62
C ASP A 500 -24.21 -1.59 -21.44
N TYR A 501 -23.00 -1.05 -21.23
CA TYR A 501 -22.73 -0.08 -20.19
C TYR A 501 -23.69 1.09 -20.23
N THR A 502 -24.43 1.25 -19.16
CA THR A 502 -25.48 2.27 -19.03
C THR A 502 -25.32 3.00 -17.71
N LYS A 503 -25.47 4.34 -17.74
CA LYS A 503 -25.44 5.15 -16.51
C LYS A 503 -26.82 5.15 -15.87
N ILE A 504 -26.91 4.61 -14.68
CA ILE A 504 -28.12 4.54 -13.85
C ILE A 504 -27.93 5.44 -12.63
N ARG A 505 -29.04 6.03 -12.16
CA ARG A 505 -29.10 6.88 -10.97
C ARG A 505 -30.01 6.26 -9.94
N SER A 506 -29.67 6.43 -8.66
CA SER A 506 -30.60 6.12 -7.58
C SER A 506 -31.75 7.16 -7.51
N ASP A 507 -32.85 6.77 -6.91
CA ASP A 507 -33.99 7.69 -6.67
C ASP A 507 -33.73 8.71 -5.55
N GLY A 508 -32.60 8.61 -4.86
CA GLY A 508 -32.17 9.46 -3.77
C GLY A 508 -30.99 8.87 -2.99
N PHE A 509 -30.67 9.50 -1.89
CA PHE A 509 -29.66 9.05 -0.93
C PHE A 509 -30.19 9.25 0.50
N ALA A 510 -30.01 8.26 1.37
CA ALA A 510 -30.42 8.38 2.77
C ALA A 510 -29.61 9.47 3.49
N GLN A 511 -30.22 10.10 4.47
CA GLN A 511 -29.54 11.07 5.33
C GLN A 511 -28.47 10.34 6.15
N PHE A 512 -27.31 10.96 6.30
CA PHE A 512 -26.22 10.47 7.12
C PHE A 512 -25.53 11.64 7.82
N ASP A 513 -24.82 11.33 8.90
CA ASP A 513 -24.06 12.29 9.69
C ASP A 513 -22.56 12.16 9.37
N GLY A 514 -21.83 13.25 9.52
CA GLY A 514 -20.40 13.26 9.32
C GLY A 514 -19.97 13.59 7.88
N ARG A 515 -18.67 13.72 7.69
CA ARG A 515 -18.08 14.13 6.43
C ARG A 515 -17.35 13.00 5.73
N ASN A 516 -16.61 12.21 6.50
CA ASN A 516 -15.72 11.20 5.97
C ASN A 516 -16.31 9.83 6.23
N HIS A 517 -16.53 9.08 5.15
CA HIS A 517 -17.13 7.76 5.22
C HIS A 517 -16.34 6.76 4.38
N ASN A 518 -16.34 5.52 4.82
CA ASN A 518 -15.98 4.38 4.01
C ASN A 518 -17.19 4.00 3.15
N VAL A 519 -16.95 3.54 1.93
CA VAL A 519 -18.04 3.22 1.01
C VAL A 519 -17.98 1.75 0.62
N TYR A 520 -19.08 1.05 0.84
CA TYR A 520 -19.30 -0.32 0.36
C TYR A 520 -20.26 -0.29 -0.84
N PHE A 521 -19.86 -0.98 -1.91
CA PHE A 521 -20.76 -1.31 -3.02
C PHE A 521 -21.06 -2.80 -2.95
N VAL A 522 -22.31 -3.15 -2.67
CA VAL A 522 -22.77 -4.55 -2.49
C VAL A 522 -23.60 -4.96 -3.68
N PHE A 523 -23.24 -6.07 -4.31
CA PHE A 523 -23.82 -6.55 -5.56
C PHE A 523 -24.85 -7.65 -5.29
N SER A 524 -26.10 -7.48 -5.77
CA SER A 524 -27.09 -8.55 -5.86
C SER A 524 -27.12 -9.10 -7.27
N GLY A 525 -26.66 -10.32 -7.43
CA GLY A 525 -26.50 -11.02 -8.71
C GLY A 525 -25.04 -11.32 -9.02
N SER A 526 -24.83 -12.22 -9.96
CA SER A 526 -23.51 -12.55 -10.52
C SER A 526 -23.37 -11.96 -11.92
N ASP A 527 -22.12 -11.80 -12.37
CA ASP A 527 -21.78 -11.21 -13.68
C ASP A 527 -22.25 -9.77 -13.88
N ILE A 528 -22.45 -9.03 -12.78
CA ILE A 528 -22.69 -7.60 -12.81
C ILE A 528 -21.36 -6.88 -12.94
N GLU A 529 -21.28 -5.92 -13.86
CA GLU A 529 -20.10 -5.11 -14.08
C GLU A 529 -20.34 -3.66 -13.64
N LEU A 530 -19.45 -3.12 -12.79
CA LEU A 530 -19.38 -1.72 -12.39
C LEU A 530 -18.18 -1.08 -13.09
N LYS A 531 -18.43 -0.18 -14.04
CA LYS A 531 -17.40 0.52 -14.80
C LYS A 531 -16.90 1.77 -14.11
N SER A 532 -17.84 2.59 -13.65
CA SER A 532 -17.54 3.83 -12.96
C SER A 532 -18.67 4.24 -12.02
N TRP A 533 -18.33 5.05 -11.02
CA TRP A 533 -19.29 5.56 -10.05
C TRP A 533 -18.98 6.97 -9.60
N LYS A 534 -20.00 7.68 -9.15
CA LYS A 534 -19.89 8.93 -8.40
C LYS A 534 -21.19 9.22 -7.65
N PHE A 535 -21.16 10.29 -6.85
CA PHE A 535 -22.34 10.84 -6.18
C PHE A 535 -22.64 12.25 -6.68
N SER A 536 -23.90 12.66 -6.60
CA SER A 536 -24.29 14.06 -6.72
C SER A 536 -24.23 14.72 -5.34
N LYS A 537 -23.77 15.98 -5.29
CA LYS A 537 -23.74 16.75 -4.04
C LYS A 537 -25.13 16.90 -3.47
N GLY A 538 -25.27 16.80 -2.16
CA GLY A 538 -26.49 17.09 -1.44
C GLY A 538 -26.80 18.62 -1.39
N ASP A 539 -27.99 18.94 -0.93
CA ASP A 539 -28.42 20.34 -0.74
C ASP A 539 -27.80 20.94 0.53
N GLU A 540 -27.41 20.10 1.49
CA GLU A 540 -26.85 20.52 2.78
C GLU A 540 -25.38 20.26 2.82
N GLN A 541 -24.60 21.31 3.06
CA GLN A 541 -23.17 21.19 3.28
C GLN A 541 -22.95 20.66 4.69
N LEU A 542 -22.39 19.44 4.80
CA LEU A 542 -21.98 18.88 6.07
C LEU A 542 -20.83 19.72 6.65
N ARG A 543 -20.87 19.92 7.98
CA ARG A 543 -19.80 20.63 8.66
C ARG A 543 -18.47 19.89 8.40
N PRO A 544 -17.38 20.63 8.17
CA PRO A 544 -16.08 19.99 8.09
C PRO A 544 -15.77 19.34 9.43
N GLU A 545 -15.89 18.03 9.49
CA GLU A 545 -15.16 17.25 10.47
C GLU A 545 -13.77 17.06 9.86
N GLU A 546 -12.79 17.71 10.42
CA GLU A 546 -11.40 17.45 10.09
C GLU A 546 -11.05 16.10 10.75
N SER A 547 -11.44 15.01 10.13
CA SER A 547 -10.94 13.71 10.50
C SER A 547 -9.63 13.51 9.77
N ILE A 548 -8.58 13.56 10.48
CA ILE A 548 -7.35 12.94 10.04
C ILE A 548 -7.55 11.46 10.31
N ALA A 549 -7.70 10.68 9.24
CA ALA A 549 -7.66 9.25 9.36
C ALA A 549 -6.29 8.88 9.92
N SER A 550 -6.25 8.61 11.21
CA SER A 550 -5.07 8.10 11.87
C SER A 550 -4.83 6.71 11.39
N THR A 551 -3.71 6.46 10.77
CA THR A 551 -3.11 5.14 10.75
C THR A 551 -1.60 5.30 10.78
N ASP A 552 -1.03 4.89 11.84
CA ASP A 552 0.36 4.55 12.10
C ASP A 552 1.39 4.88 11.01
N ILE A 553 1.76 6.14 10.89
CA ILE A 553 3.05 6.51 10.34
C ILE A 553 4.06 6.12 11.42
N PRO A 554 5.01 5.20 11.17
CA PRO A 554 5.89 4.69 12.21
C PRO A 554 6.85 5.73 12.79
N TYR A 555 6.85 6.94 12.29
CA TYR A 555 7.88 7.92 12.61
C TYR A 555 7.49 9.01 13.59
N LYS A 556 6.23 9.47 13.63
CA LYS A 556 5.87 10.67 14.41
C LYS A 556 4.38 10.66 14.73
N THR A 557 3.96 9.73 15.58
CA THR A 557 2.57 9.68 16.03
C THR A 557 2.44 10.40 17.38
N LEU A 558 1.59 11.42 17.40
CA LEU A 558 1.16 12.09 18.61
C LEU A 558 -0.16 11.48 19.07
N VAL A 559 -0.21 10.99 20.28
CA VAL A 559 -1.43 10.49 20.90
C VAL A 559 -1.87 11.48 21.95
N PHE A 560 -3.03 12.09 21.75
CA PHE A 560 -3.73 12.85 22.77
C PHE A 560 -4.73 11.93 23.43
N SER A 561 -4.65 11.82 24.75
CA SER A 561 -5.53 10.94 25.51
C SER A 561 -6.21 11.70 26.63
N GLY A 562 -7.43 11.32 26.93
CA GLY A 562 -8.07 11.69 28.17
C GLY A 562 -8.31 10.42 28.97
N GLN A 563 -8.13 10.42 30.27
CA GLN A 563 -8.54 9.32 31.10
C GLN A 563 -9.88 9.63 31.75
N THR A 564 -10.83 8.71 31.63
CA THR A 564 -12.16 8.81 32.21
C THR A 564 -12.40 7.72 33.26
N GLU A 565 -13.21 8.05 34.28
CA GLU A 565 -13.66 7.11 35.29
C GLU A 565 -15.20 7.22 35.49
N PRO A 566 -15.97 6.15 35.44
CA PRO A 566 -15.64 4.85 34.84
C PRO A 566 -15.74 4.93 33.32
N GLY A 567 -14.91 4.18 32.61
CA GLY A 567 -15.07 4.02 31.17
C GLY A 567 -13.76 3.92 30.38
N PRO A 568 -13.84 3.70 29.08
CA PRO A 568 -12.67 3.68 28.22
C PRO A 568 -12.07 5.09 28.12
N SER A 569 -10.76 5.18 28.15
CA SER A 569 -10.03 6.43 27.97
C SER A 569 -10.22 6.93 26.53
N PRO A 570 -10.76 8.14 26.31
CA PRO A 570 -10.81 8.71 24.98
C PRO A 570 -9.41 8.98 24.45
N SER A 571 -9.19 8.67 23.20
CA SER A 571 -7.90 8.93 22.54
C SER A 571 -8.12 9.57 21.17
N ALA A 572 -7.19 10.44 20.82
CA ALA A 572 -7.10 11.04 19.49
C ALA A 572 -5.65 10.91 19.01
N MET A 573 -5.43 10.51 17.77
CA MET A 573 -4.11 10.27 17.23
C MET A 573 -3.85 11.23 16.07
N LEU A 574 -2.63 11.77 16.00
CA LEU A 574 -2.16 12.58 14.89
C LEU A 574 -0.85 12.01 14.37
N ASP A 575 -0.86 11.59 13.16
CA ASP A 575 0.36 11.35 12.40
C ASP A 575 0.85 12.70 11.86
N VAL A 576 2.07 13.09 12.23
CA VAL A 576 2.59 14.42 11.93
C VAL A 576 3.48 14.38 10.68
N PRO A 577 2.90 14.55 9.46
CA PRO A 577 3.68 14.48 8.24
C PRO A 577 4.40 15.79 7.91
N LYS A 578 3.96 16.93 8.47
CA LYS A 578 4.53 18.26 8.18
C LYS A 578 4.18 19.29 9.25
N ASN A 579 4.87 20.43 9.21
CA ASN A 579 4.49 21.61 10.00
C ASN A 579 3.10 22.12 9.56
N GLY A 580 2.27 22.52 10.51
CA GLY A 580 0.94 23.04 10.22
C GLY A 580 0.00 23.03 11.41
N ASP A 581 -1.24 23.44 11.16
CA ASP A 581 -2.32 23.43 12.10
C ASP A 581 -3.18 22.18 11.90
N TYR A 582 -3.58 21.57 13.02
CA TYR A 582 -4.37 20.34 13.06
C TYR A 582 -5.49 20.45 14.09
N SER A 583 -6.62 19.81 13.80
CA SER A 583 -7.70 19.59 14.75
C SER A 583 -7.96 18.09 14.86
N ILE A 584 -7.81 17.52 16.07
CA ILE A 584 -7.79 16.09 16.29
C ILE A 584 -8.88 15.75 17.30
N LYS A 585 -9.92 15.06 16.85
CA LYS A 585 -11.07 14.68 17.67
C LYS A 585 -10.85 13.36 18.38
N SER A 586 -11.13 13.30 19.68
CA SER A 586 -11.10 12.05 20.44
C SER A 586 -12.29 11.16 20.11
N SER A 587 -12.18 9.85 20.43
CA SER A 587 -13.35 8.99 20.56
C SER A 587 -14.34 9.58 21.57
N SER A 588 -15.63 9.32 21.36
CA SER A 588 -16.67 9.76 22.26
C SER A 588 -16.66 8.96 23.58
N PHE A 589 -17.11 9.59 24.66
CA PHE A 589 -17.24 8.99 25.97
C PHE A 589 -18.57 9.38 26.64
N ASP A 590 -18.92 8.68 27.72
CA ASP A 590 -20.17 8.96 28.43
C ASP A 590 -20.12 10.36 29.08
N LYS A 591 -21.17 11.14 28.92
CA LYS A 591 -21.34 12.48 29.50
C LYS A 591 -21.18 12.53 31.04
N ASP A 592 -21.44 11.40 31.70
CA ASP A 592 -21.34 11.27 33.17
C ASP A 592 -19.95 10.78 33.62
N SER A 593 -19.02 10.55 32.67
CA SER A 593 -17.63 10.16 32.98
C SER A 593 -16.87 11.30 33.62
N ALA A 594 -16.08 10.99 34.64
CA ALA A 594 -15.15 11.94 35.25
C ALA A 594 -13.87 11.99 34.40
N ILE A 595 -13.52 13.14 33.83
CA ILE A 595 -12.26 13.36 33.13
C ILE A 595 -11.17 13.61 34.18
N VAL A 596 -10.23 12.67 34.31
CA VAL A 596 -9.18 12.73 35.34
C VAL A 596 -7.82 13.13 34.78
N ASN A 597 -7.61 13.01 33.49
CA ASN A 597 -6.37 13.36 32.81
C ASN A 597 -6.63 13.80 31.37
N LEU A 598 -5.89 14.81 30.91
CA LEU A 598 -5.70 15.19 29.52
C LEU A 598 -4.21 15.04 29.22
N GLY A 599 -3.84 13.95 28.58
CA GLY A 599 -2.46 13.55 28.31
C GLY A 599 -2.04 13.72 26.87
N PHE A 600 -0.75 13.63 26.69
CA PHE A 600 -0.10 13.64 25.40
C PHE A 600 1.06 12.65 25.44
N ILE A 601 1.14 11.78 24.46
CA ILE A 601 2.21 10.79 24.31
C ILE A 601 2.79 10.95 22.92
N ASN A 602 4.12 11.03 22.82
CA ASN A 602 4.83 10.94 21.57
C ASN A 602 5.53 9.59 21.48
N THR A 603 5.36 8.90 20.36
CA THR A 603 6.04 7.63 20.09
C THR A 603 7.47 7.82 19.56
N ASP A 604 7.84 9.05 19.17
CA ASP A 604 9.18 9.42 18.71
C ASP A 604 9.92 10.24 19.79
N THR A 605 10.76 9.58 20.56
CA THR A 605 11.52 10.21 21.65
C THR A 605 12.65 11.13 21.19
N ASP A 606 13.02 11.07 19.90
CA ASP A 606 14.07 11.91 19.31
C ASP A 606 13.50 13.12 18.56
N ALA A 607 12.21 13.35 18.63
CA ALA A 607 11.51 14.40 17.92
C ALA A 607 12.07 15.81 18.20
N LYS A 608 12.47 16.51 17.15
CA LYS A 608 13.01 17.88 17.20
C LYS A 608 11.96 18.95 16.89
N TYR A 609 10.69 18.60 16.88
CA TYR A 609 9.59 19.53 16.60
C TYR A 609 8.89 19.96 17.87
N LYS A 610 8.05 20.99 17.75
CA LYS A 610 7.24 21.55 18.84
C LYS A 610 5.77 21.38 18.51
N VAL A 611 4.99 21.13 19.54
CA VAL A 611 3.53 21.07 19.48
C VAL A 611 2.95 22.14 20.39
N LEU A 612 2.23 23.10 19.83
CA LEU A 612 1.45 24.07 20.57
C LEU A 612 -0.01 23.62 20.59
N VAL A 613 -0.55 23.27 21.74
CA VAL A 613 -1.99 23.11 21.93
C VAL A 613 -2.62 24.50 22.05
N ARG A 614 -3.27 24.96 20.98
CA ARG A 614 -3.90 26.28 20.92
C ARG A 614 -5.18 26.34 21.75
N SER A 615 -6.03 25.36 21.56
CA SER A 615 -7.33 25.26 22.22
C SER A 615 -7.82 23.81 22.28
N LEU A 616 -8.85 23.59 23.11
CA LEU A 616 -9.65 22.38 23.14
C LEU A 616 -11.07 22.75 22.74
N THR A 617 -11.67 22.02 21.81
CA THR A 617 -13.09 22.14 21.48
C THR A 617 -13.85 20.96 22.09
N LEU A 618 -14.82 21.24 22.94
CA LEU A 618 -15.56 20.27 23.72
C LEU A 618 -17.00 20.16 23.16
N ALA A 619 -17.42 18.94 22.82
CA ALA A 619 -18.77 18.70 22.32
C ALA A 619 -19.77 18.56 23.46
N THR A 620 -20.70 19.50 23.58
CA THR A 620 -21.79 19.52 24.57
C THR A 620 -23.14 19.29 23.90
N GLU A 621 -24.18 19.02 24.67
CA GLU A 621 -25.56 18.91 24.16
C GLU A 621 -26.08 20.19 23.49
N ASN A 622 -25.46 21.35 23.80
CA ASN A 622 -25.87 22.67 23.27
C ASN A 622 -24.93 23.17 22.15
N GLY A 623 -24.06 22.30 21.63
CA GLY A 623 -23.08 22.62 20.62
C GLY A 623 -21.63 22.54 21.14
N GLU A 624 -20.69 22.94 20.30
CA GLU A 624 -19.27 22.91 20.60
C GLU A 624 -18.82 24.15 21.35
N VAL A 625 -17.92 23.96 22.32
CA VAL A 625 -17.35 25.03 23.15
C VAL A 625 -15.83 25.01 23.03
N GLU A 626 -15.23 26.08 22.54
CA GLU A 626 -13.78 26.21 22.41
C GLU A 626 -13.18 26.86 23.65
N ILE A 627 -12.17 26.19 24.22
CA ILE A 627 -11.43 26.63 25.41
C ILE A 627 -9.97 26.91 25.03
N PRO A 628 -9.49 28.16 25.12
CA PRO A 628 -8.09 28.50 24.86
C PRO A 628 -7.15 27.80 25.87
N VAL A 629 -6.07 27.19 25.35
CA VAL A 629 -5.06 26.50 26.15
C VAL A 629 -3.69 27.17 26.03
N ASN A 630 -3.21 27.40 24.83
CA ASN A 630 -1.93 28.03 24.48
C ASN A 630 -0.72 27.42 25.22
N LYS A 631 -0.67 26.06 25.27
CA LYS A 631 0.40 25.31 25.95
C LYS A 631 1.33 24.66 24.92
N GLU A 632 2.62 25.03 24.97
CA GLU A 632 3.65 24.35 24.19
C GLU A 632 4.05 23.04 24.89
N LEU A 633 4.06 21.95 24.12
CA LEU A 633 4.50 20.63 24.55
C LEU A 633 5.89 20.35 23.97
N ASN A 634 6.70 19.63 24.73
CA ASN A 634 8.01 19.16 24.25
C ASN A 634 7.93 17.66 23.89
N PRO A 635 7.84 17.30 22.61
CA PRO A 635 7.75 15.90 22.19
C PRO A 635 8.99 15.07 22.51
N ALA A 636 10.17 15.67 22.66
CA ALA A 636 11.39 14.96 23.02
C ALA A 636 11.42 14.43 24.47
N SER A 637 10.38 14.70 25.25
CA SER A 637 10.25 14.15 26.61
C SER A 637 9.52 12.81 26.55
N SER A 638 10.19 11.74 26.93
CA SER A 638 9.63 10.38 27.01
C SER A 638 8.68 10.18 28.20
N THR A 639 8.50 11.18 29.04
CA THR A 639 7.54 11.13 30.13
C THR A 639 6.22 11.71 29.71
N GLU A 640 5.13 11.12 30.18
CA GLU A 640 3.77 11.64 30.02
C GLU A 640 3.76 13.15 30.27
N ASN A 641 3.74 13.93 29.20
CA ASN A 641 3.47 15.35 29.27
C ASN A 641 1.94 15.50 29.34
N GLY A 642 1.40 15.41 30.57
CA GLY A 642 0.01 15.76 30.79
C GLY A 642 -0.23 17.20 30.36
N LEU A 643 -1.29 17.45 29.60
CA LEU A 643 -1.86 18.78 29.52
C LEU A 643 -2.27 19.21 30.93
N GLU A 644 -2.97 18.32 31.60
CA GLU A 644 -3.32 18.42 33.03
C GLU A 644 -3.75 17.06 33.56
N ASN A 645 -3.57 16.79 34.84
CA ASN A 645 -4.05 15.57 35.49
C ASN A 645 -4.69 15.87 36.84
N GLY A 646 -5.71 15.10 37.18
CA GLY A 646 -6.41 15.18 38.44
C GLY A 646 -5.66 14.61 39.67
N TRP A 647 -4.47 14.06 39.46
CA TRP A 647 -3.70 13.38 40.52
C TRP A 647 -2.88 14.34 41.39
N GLY A 648 -2.69 15.57 40.92
CA GLY A 648 -1.99 16.57 41.74
C GLY A 648 -1.62 17.83 40.95
N GLY A 649 -1.27 18.88 41.65
CA GLY A 649 -0.74 20.12 41.08
C GLY A 649 -1.68 21.32 41.09
N SER A 650 -2.99 21.13 41.00
CA SER A 650 -3.97 22.22 41.07
C SER A 650 -4.87 22.12 42.30
N GLU A 651 -5.36 23.24 42.79
CA GLU A 651 -6.31 23.29 43.92
C GLU A 651 -7.74 23.11 43.38
N VAL A 652 -8.57 22.39 44.13
CA VAL A 652 -10.01 22.26 43.81
C VAL A 652 -10.64 23.64 43.75
N GLY A 653 -11.32 23.93 42.66
CA GLY A 653 -11.93 25.22 42.38
C GLY A 653 -11.10 26.13 41.46
N SER A 654 -9.84 25.78 41.17
CA SER A 654 -8.97 26.58 40.29
C SER A 654 -9.37 26.46 38.82
N LEU A 655 -9.24 27.55 38.09
CA LEU A 655 -9.32 27.57 36.64
C LEU A 655 -8.04 26.97 36.07
N ILE A 656 -8.20 26.00 35.17
CA ILE A 656 -7.08 25.31 34.49
C ILE A 656 -6.84 25.96 33.11
N TYR A 657 -7.88 26.03 32.28
CA TYR A 657 -7.84 26.63 30.96
C TYR A 657 -9.10 27.45 30.67
N GLY A 658 -8.97 28.45 29.83
CA GLY A 658 -10.10 29.31 29.46
C GLY A 658 -10.26 30.54 30.35
N THR A 659 -11.51 30.91 30.70
CA THR A 659 -11.86 32.07 31.52
C THR A 659 -12.78 31.66 32.67
N GLU A 660 -12.98 32.55 33.64
CA GLU A 660 -13.95 32.37 34.74
C GLU A 660 -15.40 32.17 34.26
N GLU A 661 -15.75 32.75 33.09
CA GLU A 661 -17.07 32.60 32.50
C GLU A 661 -17.23 31.31 31.68
N CYS A 662 -16.11 30.83 31.03
CA CYS A 662 -16.13 29.62 30.23
C CYS A 662 -14.74 28.97 30.26
N GLY A 663 -14.60 27.85 30.96
CA GLY A 663 -13.28 27.20 31.11
C GLY A 663 -13.32 25.80 31.71
N ILE A 664 -12.16 25.17 31.72
CA ILE A 664 -11.91 23.90 32.38
C ILE A 664 -11.40 24.19 33.80
N PHE A 665 -12.06 23.58 34.76
CA PHE A 665 -11.77 23.77 36.20
C PHE A 665 -11.41 22.45 36.86
N ALA A 666 -10.56 22.54 37.88
CA ALA A 666 -10.35 21.46 38.85
C ALA A 666 -11.56 21.41 39.78
N VAL A 667 -12.34 20.37 39.75
CA VAL A 667 -13.53 20.21 40.59
C VAL A 667 -13.37 18.99 41.49
N LYS A 668 -14.01 19.03 42.69
CA LYS A 668 -13.95 17.92 43.64
C LYS A 668 -14.45 16.62 42.96
N THR A 669 -13.75 15.51 43.27
CA THR A 669 -14.17 14.17 42.88
C THR A 669 -14.46 13.29 44.07
N ASP A 670 -15.30 12.28 43.91
CA ASP A 670 -15.58 11.24 44.89
C ASP A 670 -14.71 9.98 44.68
N ILE A 671 -13.75 10.02 43.72
CA ILE A 671 -12.81 8.93 43.45
C ILE A 671 -11.68 8.99 44.45
N GLU A 672 -11.54 7.97 45.31
CA GLU A 672 -10.69 7.97 46.53
C GLU A 672 -9.21 8.31 46.29
N TRP A 673 -8.69 7.94 45.10
CA TRP A 673 -7.27 8.08 44.76
C TRP A 673 -6.95 9.27 43.85
N ILE A 674 -7.95 10.12 43.53
CA ILE A 674 -7.83 11.31 42.69
C ILE A 674 -8.17 12.56 43.47
N ASN A 675 -7.32 13.60 43.43
CA ASN A 675 -7.52 14.84 44.15
C ASN A 675 -8.67 15.69 43.55
N TYR A 676 -8.78 15.72 42.21
CA TYR A 676 -9.82 16.45 41.50
C TYR A 676 -10.06 15.82 40.12
N ARG A 677 -11.19 16.12 39.52
CA ARG A 677 -11.45 15.86 38.10
C ARG A 677 -11.50 17.17 37.35
N LEU A 678 -11.37 17.09 36.03
CA LEU A 678 -11.50 18.23 35.13
C LEU A 678 -12.98 18.36 34.69
N ALA A 679 -13.54 19.56 34.80
CA ALA A 679 -14.90 19.83 34.36
C ALA A 679 -14.97 21.13 33.54
N LEU A 680 -15.75 21.10 32.46
CA LEU A 680 -16.16 22.32 31.77
C LEU A 680 -17.17 23.07 32.64
N LYS A 681 -16.94 24.37 32.86
CA LYS A 681 -17.95 25.26 33.43
C LYS A 681 -18.25 26.40 32.50
N ILE A 682 -19.54 26.68 32.34
CA ILE A 682 -20.06 27.82 31.62
C ILE A 682 -20.91 28.65 32.59
N ASN A 683 -20.57 29.91 32.76
CA ASN A 683 -21.20 30.81 33.75
C ASN A 683 -21.27 30.23 35.16
N GLY A 684 -20.23 29.45 35.55
CA GLY A 684 -20.12 28.86 36.87
C GLY A 684 -20.83 27.50 37.05
N GLU A 685 -21.60 27.05 36.08
CA GLU A 685 -22.29 25.75 36.09
C GLU A 685 -21.51 24.69 35.31
N GLU A 686 -21.41 23.47 35.88
CA GLU A 686 -20.77 22.35 35.19
C GLU A 686 -21.61 21.92 33.99
N THR A 687 -20.96 21.82 32.84
CA THR A 687 -21.57 21.45 31.58
C THR A 687 -20.95 20.12 31.11
N PRO A 688 -21.74 19.03 30.99
CA PRO A 688 -21.26 17.78 30.45
C PRO A 688 -20.83 17.89 28.97
N PHE A 689 -19.81 17.14 28.60
CA PHE A 689 -19.34 17.01 27.22
C PHE A 689 -18.94 15.56 26.91
N THR A 690 -18.92 15.19 25.64
CA THR A 690 -18.81 13.78 25.21
C THR A 690 -17.65 13.51 24.27
N SER A 691 -16.94 14.52 23.80
CA SER A 691 -15.69 14.39 23.04
C SER A 691 -14.84 15.64 23.17
N ILE A 692 -13.55 15.50 22.87
CA ILE A 692 -12.55 16.57 22.93
C ILE A 692 -11.87 16.65 21.56
N THR A 693 -11.84 17.83 20.96
CA THR A 693 -11.00 18.10 19.79
C THR A 693 -9.80 18.92 20.23
N TYR A 694 -8.61 18.42 19.98
CA TYR A 694 -7.34 19.09 20.26
C TYR A 694 -6.93 19.91 19.06
N ASN A 695 -6.93 21.25 19.17
CA ASN A 695 -6.49 22.16 18.11
C ASN A 695 -5.03 22.49 18.34
N VAL A 696 -4.14 21.97 17.50
CA VAL A 696 -2.69 22.04 17.70
C VAL A 696 -1.98 22.68 16.50
N THR A 697 -0.83 23.31 16.77
CA THR A 697 0.12 23.71 15.74
C THR A 697 1.40 22.90 15.91
N VAL A 698 1.82 22.22 14.88
CA VAL A 698 3.13 21.54 14.78
C VAL A 698 4.11 22.47 14.08
N SER A 699 5.27 22.69 14.65
CA SER A 699 6.32 23.56 14.08
C SER A 699 7.72 23.02 14.40
N GLY A 700 8.71 23.42 13.60
CA GLY A 700 10.09 22.98 13.79
C GLY A 700 10.32 21.52 13.39
N LEU A 701 9.38 20.85 12.72
CA LEU A 701 9.70 19.69 11.94
C LEU A 701 10.70 20.17 10.89
N GLU A 702 11.95 19.84 11.08
CA GLU A 702 12.89 19.75 9.98
C GLU A 702 12.42 18.53 9.18
N LEU A 703 11.60 18.77 8.19
CA LEU A 703 11.49 17.86 7.07
C LEU A 703 12.89 17.92 6.49
N ASP A 704 13.70 16.88 6.73
CA ASP A 704 14.96 16.74 6.08
C ASP A 704 14.66 16.89 4.59
N GLY A 705 15.07 18.06 4.03
CA GLY A 705 14.67 18.55 2.75
C GLY A 705 15.31 17.78 1.62
#